data_75cbb7cf79a12f6ccd167052d853ccb4
#
_entry.id   75cbb7cf79a12f6ccd167052d853ccb4
#
_cell.length_a   1.000
_cell.length_b   1.000
_cell.length_c   1.000
_cell.angle_alpha   90.00
_cell.angle_beta   90.00
_cell.angle_gamma   90.00
#
_symmetry.space_group_name_H-M   'P 1'
#
loop_
_entity.id
_entity.type
_entity.pdbx_description
1 polymer ?
#
loop_
_entity_poly.entity_id
_entity_poly.type
_entity_poly.pdbx_seq_one_letter_code
_entity_poly.pdbx_strand_id
1 'polypeptide(L)'
;MKRKSILAFALVLNCLSLSNNDLHAQQFPFQDTSLPVEQRVDDLLSRLTLDEKIAFLEHQNPAVERLGIKPYSWWNEALHGIARNGVATVYPMPIALAATFNPQMVEEVYSRIANEGVRKHRQSQEAGEYGDNTGITFFTPNINIFRDPRWGRGMETFGEDPYLTAQMGLAAVRGLQGPGAHMRFKAGPTWVWPDTAALHSPYLVSAACLKHLAVHSGPEGLRHQFDARISNRDLWTTYLPAFEYIIEHSDVQQVMCGYNRLNGEPCCTNHHLLVDILRNRWHYDGILVTDCWALNDCWEPDTVIPRHRTHATAAQAAAAAFGSEVDLECGSGLAALRTAVDSGYISEAKIDEHLRRILRTRFRIRPEWFSEYNHGNKSLYSDPARVASNTLVLLKNNGILPLNDPKRMEQIAVIGPNAADSAMALGNYNGEPPYQKTIHKAFVEYIWHDMFYSSTYGAIYASVYFDTACHLADNGYKPGRKFWKQIEKSDVVVFCGGLSPALEGEELQVNMPGFYKGDRTAIELPAPQRDLIKEIKRRTGKPIVLVLCTGSAIGLEEVVDDVDAILVAWYGGQDMGTAVVDALYGNTDGFGRLPVTFYKSTAQLPEFEDYDMSRRTYRYMEAEPLFPFGYGLSYGHFHYDSISFDRESLTIQGVLVLDSVDDFMYEQSEVIQIYLEGDGITAPRRQLVAVQHAHLDLRAPVRSRTRFAIDIDPFWLRRYNENTDTMELPPAGTPMTLKIMNGPGITFTW
;
A
#
# COMPACT_ATOMS: atom_id res chain seq x y z
N MET A 1 42.17 72.87 -33.20
CA MET A 1 40.86 72.59 -32.64
C MET A 1 40.53 71.11 -32.74
N LYS A 2 41.09 70.19 -31.95
CA LYS A 2 40.71 68.81 -31.83
C LYS A 2 41.44 68.11 -30.65
N ARG A 3 41.23 68.60 -29.41
CA ARG A 3 41.74 67.92 -28.18
C ARG A 3 40.92 68.21 -26.90
N LYS A 4 39.68 68.68 -27.01
CA LYS A 4 38.85 68.99 -25.82
C LYS A 4 37.55 68.15 -25.72
N SER A 5 37.30 67.20 -26.59
CA SER A 5 36.04 66.36 -26.58
C SER A 5 36.23 64.94 -26.09
N ILE A 6 37.43 64.51 -25.69
CA ILE A 6 37.67 63.11 -25.22
C ILE A 6 37.65 63.02 -23.69
N LEU A 7 37.80 64.11 -22.94
CA LEU A 7 37.77 64.05 -21.46
C LEU A 7 36.38 64.11 -20.84
N ALA A 8 35.36 64.55 -21.59
CA ALA A 8 33.97 64.59 -21.07
C ALA A 8 33.24 63.27 -21.23
N PHE A 9 33.68 62.36 -22.09
CA PHE A 9 33.06 61.05 -22.28
C PHE A 9 33.60 59.98 -21.30
N ALA A 10 34.78 60.16 -20.74
CA ALA A 10 35.37 59.26 -19.74
C ALA A 10 34.82 59.50 -18.31
N LEU A 11 34.28 60.71 -18.01
CA LEU A 11 33.67 60.96 -16.69
C LEU A 11 32.21 60.56 -16.60
N VAL A 12 31.49 60.41 -17.73
CA VAL A 12 30.08 59.95 -17.73
C VAL A 12 30.01 58.42 -17.73
N LEU A 13 31.02 57.70 -18.23
CA LEU A 13 31.09 56.25 -18.15
C LEU A 13 31.49 55.74 -16.75
N ASN A 14 32.17 56.57 -15.93
CA ASN A 14 32.50 56.17 -14.54
C ASN A 14 31.41 56.50 -13.50
N CYS A 15 30.36 57.23 -13.88
CA CYS A 15 29.19 57.44 -13.01
C CYS A 15 28.04 56.47 -13.31
N LEU A 16 28.11 55.68 -14.40
CA LEU A 16 27.12 54.63 -14.76
C LEU A 16 27.53 53.22 -14.31
N SER A 17 28.70 53.05 -13.71
CA SER A 17 29.20 51.80 -13.16
C SER A 17 29.06 51.68 -11.62
N LEU A 18 28.32 52.57 -10.97
CA LEU A 18 28.14 52.59 -9.51
C LEU A 18 26.67 52.50 -9.08
N SER A 19 25.82 51.89 -9.88
CA SER A 19 24.43 51.59 -9.45
C SER A 19 23.91 50.23 -9.88
N ASN A 20 24.77 49.24 -10.02
CA ASN A 20 24.39 47.86 -9.78
C ASN A 20 24.76 47.54 -8.33
N ASN A 21 24.05 48.13 -7.39
CA ASN A 21 23.80 47.47 -6.13
C ASN A 21 22.90 46.26 -6.48
N ASP A 22 23.53 45.14 -6.82
CA ASP A 22 22.94 43.87 -6.53
C ASP A 22 22.61 43.93 -5.03
N LEU A 23 21.35 44.14 -4.72
CA LEU A 23 20.76 43.77 -3.46
C LEU A 23 20.97 42.23 -3.42
N HIS A 24 22.15 41.79 -2.97
CA HIS A 24 22.33 40.43 -2.48
C HIS A 24 21.25 40.31 -1.40
N ALA A 25 20.14 39.65 -1.71
CA ALA A 25 19.17 39.24 -0.71
C ALA A 25 19.98 38.62 0.42
N GLN A 26 19.86 39.17 1.62
CA GLN A 26 20.61 38.71 2.78
C GLN A 26 20.36 37.20 2.92
N GLN A 27 21.37 36.39 2.58
CA GLN A 27 21.26 34.95 2.68
C GLN A 27 21.36 34.59 4.18
N PHE A 28 20.27 34.05 4.71
CA PHE A 28 20.25 33.57 6.09
C PHE A 28 20.97 32.25 6.22
N PRO A 29 21.60 31.90 7.37
CA PRO A 29 22.28 30.63 7.57
C PRO A 29 21.40 29.40 7.29
N PHE A 30 20.09 29.43 7.59
CA PHE A 30 19.20 28.30 7.30
C PHE A 30 19.06 28.01 5.79
N GLN A 31 19.36 28.97 4.92
CA GLN A 31 19.34 28.84 3.46
C GLN A 31 20.63 28.25 2.91
N ASP A 32 21.72 28.29 3.68
CA ASP A 32 23.01 27.72 3.29
C ASP A 32 22.99 26.20 3.44
N THR A 33 22.93 25.51 2.31
CA THR A 33 22.84 24.06 2.23
C THR A 33 24.16 23.34 2.56
N SER A 34 25.26 24.05 2.71
CA SER A 34 26.53 23.49 3.16
C SER A 34 26.60 23.33 4.68
N LEU A 35 25.72 23.99 5.42
CA LEU A 35 25.65 23.86 6.88
C LEU A 35 24.89 22.59 7.28
N PRO A 36 25.27 21.99 8.42
CA PRO A 36 24.54 20.87 9.02
C PRO A 36 23.05 21.18 9.20
N VAL A 37 22.19 20.18 8.98
CA VAL A 37 20.72 20.34 9.06
C VAL A 37 20.30 20.96 10.39
N GLU A 38 20.84 20.51 11.52
CA GLU A 38 20.48 21.01 12.85
C GLU A 38 20.86 22.50 13.03
N GLN A 39 21.98 22.95 12.49
CA GLN A 39 22.34 24.37 12.54
C GLN A 39 21.37 25.25 11.73
N ARG A 40 20.91 24.74 10.61
CA ARG A 40 19.90 25.39 9.77
C ARG A 40 18.54 25.45 10.49
N VAL A 41 18.17 24.37 11.19
CA VAL A 41 16.94 24.31 12.02
C VAL A 41 17.02 25.33 13.15
N ASP A 42 18.14 25.39 13.90
CA ASP A 42 18.34 26.34 14.99
C ASP A 42 18.25 27.81 14.51
N ASP A 43 18.89 28.12 13.39
CA ASP A 43 18.83 29.48 12.81
C ASP A 43 17.40 29.87 12.41
N LEU A 44 16.67 28.99 11.74
CA LEU A 44 15.28 29.28 11.32
C LEU A 44 14.35 29.43 12.53
N LEU A 45 14.39 28.50 13.49
CA LEU A 45 13.60 28.58 14.72
C LEU A 45 13.78 29.89 15.46
N SER A 46 15.03 30.41 15.52
CA SER A 46 15.33 31.69 16.19
C SER A 46 14.73 32.92 15.49
N ARG A 47 14.30 32.76 14.21
CA ARG A 47 13.77 33.87 13.39
C ARG A 47 12.26 33.89 13.29
N LEU A 48 11.60 32.76 13.57
CA LEU A 48 10.15 32.64 13.50
C LEU A 48 9.50 33.27 14.74
N THR A 49 8.41 34.00 14.51
CA THR A 49 7.52 34.46 15.60
C THR A 49 6.68 33.27 16.11
N LEU A 50 6.10 33.39 17.31
CA LEU A 50 5.23 32.35 17.86
C LEU A 50 4.07 32.01 16.91
N ASP A 51 3.43 33.00 16.29
CA ASP A 51 2.32 32.75 15.36
C ASP A 51 2.78 32.02 14.09
N GLU A 52 3.96 32.35 13.57
CA GLU A 52 4.56 31.64 12.44
C GLU A 52 4.95 30.22 12.83
N LYS A 53 5.49 29.99 14.03
CA LYS A 53 5.80 28.64 14.56
C LYS A 53 4.53 27.77 14.61
N ILE A 54 3.43 28.29 15.16
CA ILE A 54 2.15 27.59 15.25
C ILE A 54 1.61 27.28 13.84
N ALA A 55 1.65 28.23 12.92
CA ALA A 55 1.18 28.03 11.55
C ALA A 55 1.99 26.97 10.79
N PHE A 56 3.25 26.71 11.15
CA PHE A 56 4.05 25.63 10.58
C PHE A 56 3.74 24.25 11.16
N LEU A 57 2.92 24.14 12.20
CA LEU A 57 2.45 22.88 12.75
C LEU A 57 1.18 22.36 12.06
N GLU A 58 0.61 23.11 11.13
CA GLU A 58 -0.52 22.72 10.29
C GLU A 58 -0.03 22.23 8.93
N HIS A 59 -0.81 21.36 8.26
CA HIS A 59 -0.39 20.79 6.97
C HIS A 59 -0.16 21.82 5.87
N GLN A 60 -0.85 22.96 5.90
CA GLN A 60 -0.67 24.06 4.96
C GLN A 60 0.23 25.15 5.57
N ASN A 61 1.54 25.01 5.42
CA ASN A 61 2.48 26.02 5.88
C ASN A 61 2.40 27.28 5.03
N PRO A 62 2.20 28.46 5.62
CA PRO A 62 2.15 29.73 4.88
C PRO A 62 3.53 30.17 4.40
N ALA A 63 3.55 31.17 3.49
CA ALA A 63 4.76 31.90 3.15
C ALA A 63 5.25 32.74 4.33
N VAL A 64 6.57 32.86 4.49
CA VAL A 64 7.20 33.87 5.36
C VAL A 64 8.12 34.71 4.48
N GLU A 65 7.52 35.73 3.83
CA GLU A 65 8.18 36.51 2.77
C GLU A 65 9.48 37.17 3.24
N ARG A 66 9.52 37.72 4.50
CA ARG A 66 10.71 38.35 5.09
C ARG A 66 11.90 37.40 5.23
N LEU A 67 11.65 36.05 5.22
CA LEU A 67 12.66 35.01 5.29
C LEU A 67 12.85 34.31 3.94
N GLY A 68 12.11 34.68 2.89
CA GLY A 68 12.15 34.07 1.59
C GLY A 68 11.57 32.63 1.56
N ILE A 69 10.74 32.27 2.55
CA ILE A 69 10.13 30.95 2.65
C ILE A 69 8.84 30.94 1.82
N LYS A 70 8.73 29.98 0.90
CA LYS A 70 7.54 29.73 0.09
C LYS A 70 6.53 28.87 0.86
N PRO A 71 5.22 28.95 0.51
CA PRO A 71 4.21 28.05 1.08
C PRO A 71 4.56 26.60 0.81
N TYR A 72 4.00 25.68 1.61
CA TYR A 72 4.13 24.24 1.39
C TYR A 72 2.96 23.50 2.01
N SER A 73 2.44 22.49 1.29
CA SER A 73 1.48 21.55 1.87
C SER A 73 2.12 20.18 2.15
N TRP A 74 1.88 19.68 3.37
CA TRP A 74 2.29 18.36 3.82
C TRP A 74 1.34 17.25 3.33
N TRP A 75 0.11 17.60 2.94
CA TRP A 75 -0.88 16.65 2.46
C TRP A 75 -0.67 16.34 0.99
N ASN A 76 -0.05 15.21 0.73
CA ASN A 76 0.15 14.67 -0.60
C ASN A 76 -0.06 13.17 -0.59
N GLU A 77 -0.63 12.61 -1.65
CA GLU A 77 -1.00 11.21 -1.73
C GLU A 77 -0.23 10.49 -2.85
N ALA A 78 0.30 9.31 -2.50
CA ALA A 78 1.09 8.47 -3.40
C ALA A 78 0.86 6.97 -3.12
N LEU A 79 -0.39 6.58 -2.88
CA LEU A 79 -0.74 5.24 -2.43
C LEU A 79 -0.31 4.15 -3.43
N HIS A 80 -0.54 4.37 -4.72
CA HIS A 80 -0.13 3.47 -5.81
C HIS A 80 0.13 4.24 -7.13
N GLY A 81 0.56 5.47 -7.01
CA GLY A 81 0.83 6.49 -8.02
C GLY A 81 0.57 7.85 -7.42
N ILE A 82 1.02 8.92 -8.05
CA ILE A 82 0.76 10.28 -7.57
C ILE A 82 -0.73 10.59 -7.77
N ALA A 83 -1.43 10.82 -6.66
CA ALA A 83 -2.87 11.07 -6.69
C ALA A 83 -3.19 12.56 -6.74
N ARG A 84 -4.38 12.90 -7.29
CA ARG A 84 -4.99 14.24 -7.27
C ARG A 84 -4.11 15.36 -7.83
N ASN A 85 -3.12 15.02 -8.66
CA ASN A 85 -2.22 15.98 -9.32
C ASN A 85 -2.16 15.71 -10.84
N GLY A 86 -3.32 15.70 -11.51
CA GLY A 86 -3.45 15.50 -12.95
C GLY A 86 -2.92 14.15 -13.44
N VAL A 87 -2.33 14.16 -14.64
CA VAL A 87 -1.88 12.92 -15.31
C VAL A 87 -0.72 12.27 -14.56
N ALA A 88 -0.87 11.02 -14.13
CA ALA A 88 0.14 10.22 -13.42
C ALA A 88 -0.03 8.73 -13.71
N THR A 89 1.06 7.97 -13.59
CA THR A 89 1.03 6.51 -13.68
C THR A 89 0.22 5.93 -12.52
N VAL A 90 -0.69 5.01 -12.83
CA VAL A 90 -1.51 4.31 -11.83
C VAL A 90 -1.15 2.84 -11.82
N TYR A 91 -0.48 2.42 -10.75
CA TYR A 91 -0.11 1.04 -10.48
C TYR A 91 -1.27 0.27 -9.83
N PRO A 92 -1.16 -1.07 -9.68
CA PRO A 92 -2.12 -1.83 -8.87
C PRO A 92 -2.22 -1.31 -7.43
N MET A 93 -3.40 -1.46 -6.82
CA MET A 93 -3.63 -1.12 -5.41
C MET A 93 -2.68 -1.88 -4.47
N PRO A 94 -2.37 -1.37 -3.26
CA PRO A 94 -1.46 -2.03 -2.31
C PRO A 94 -1.82 -3.48 -1.98
N ILE A 95 -3.10 -3.81 -1.86
CA ILE A 95 -3.54 -5.21 -1.67
C ILE A 95 -3.13 -6.11 -2.85
N ALA A 96 -3.18 -5.59 -4.07
CA ALA A 96 -2.70 -6.31 -5.25
C ALA A 96 -1.17 -6.40 -5.27
N LEU A 97 -0.45 -5.32 -4.94
CA LEU A 97 1.01 -5.35 -4.79
C LEU A 97 1.44 -6.36 -3.72
N ALA A 98 0.70 -6.48 -2.61
CA ALA A 98 0.96 -7.48 -1.58
C ALA A 98 0.80 -8.92 -2.08
N ALA A 99 -0.13 -9.17 -3.02
CA ALA A 99 -0.31 -10.50 -3.62
C ALA A 99 0.95 -11.00 -4.35
N THR A 100 1.87 -10.11 -4.72
CA THR A 100 3.15 -10.53 -5.31
C THR A 100 4.07 -11.21 -4.32
N PHE A 101 3.94 -10.97 -3.02
CA PHE A 101 4.88 -11.39 -1.98
C PHE A 101 6.34 -10.98 -2.29
N ASN A 102 6.52 -9.90 -3.05
CA ASN A 102 7.80 -9.44 -3.57
C ASN A 102 8.15 -8.01 -3.11
N PRO A 103 8.81 -7.84 -1.95
CA PRO A 103 9.20 -6.53 -1.44
C PRO A 103 10.11 -5.75 -2.41
N GLN A 104 10.98 -6.44 -3.16
CA GLN A 104 11.86 -5.78 -4.13
C GLN A 104 11.06 -5.09 -5.25
N MET A 105 10.04 -5.76 -5.79
CA MET A 105 9.15 -5.16 -6.78
C MET A 105 8.44 -3.92 -6.21
N VAL A 106 7.94 -4.03 -4.97
CA VAL A 106 7.26 -2.92 -4.29
C VAL A 106 8.20 -1.73 -4.11
N GLU A 107 9.45 -1.94 -3.68
CA GLU A 107 10.46 -0.87 -3.56
C GLU A 107 10.72 -0.18 -4.91
N GLU A 108 10.83 -0.92 -5.99
CA GLU A 108 11.01 -0.36 -7.33
C GLU A 108 9.79 0.47 -7.79
N VAL A 109 8.56 -0.03 -7.57
CA VAL A 109 7.31 0.69 -7.88
C VAL A 109 7.27 2.03 -7.13
N TYR A 110 7.50 2.03 -5.81
CA TYR A 110 7.46 3.25 -5.03
C TYR A 110 8.62 4.21 -5.32
N SER A 111 9.78 3.71 -5.75
CA SER A 111 10.87 4.55 -6.26
C SER A 111 10.46 5.30 -7.54
N ARG A 112 9.72 4.66 -8.44
CA ARG A 112 9.18 5.31 -9.64
C ARG A 112 8.12 6.34 -9.31
N ILE A 113 7.24 6.04 -8.37
CA ILE A 113 6.24 6.96 -7.84
C ILE A 113 6.93 8.20 -7.25
N ALA A 114 7.98 8.03 -6.45
CA ALA A 114 8.75 9.14 -5.88
C ALA A 114 9.38 10.03 -6.97
N ASN A 115 10.00 9.42 -7.99
CA ASN A 115 10.58 10.14 -9.12
C ASN A 115 9.54 10.92 -9.92
N GLU A 116 8.36 10.33 -10.14
CA GLU A 116 7.23 11.04 -10.77
C GLU A 116 6.75 12.20 -9.90
N GLY A 117 6.61 11.99 -8.58
CA GLY A 117 6.26 13.02 -7.61
C GLY A 117 7.21 14.20 -7.61
N VAL A 118 8.54 13.94 -7.66
CA VAL A 118 9.57 15.00 -7.76
C VAL A 118 9.42 15.83 -9.04
N ARG A 119 9.16 15.17 -10.20
CA ARG A 119 8.92 15.91 -11.45
C ARG A 119 7.69 16.80 -11.36
N LYS A 120 6.57 16.28 -10.82
CA LYS A 120 5.32 17.03 -10.63
C LYS A 120 5.49 18.17 -9.64
N HIS A 121 6.17 17.94 -8.53
CA HIS A 121 6.50 18.97 -7.56
C HIS A 121 7.26 20.15 -8.22
N ARG A 122 8.28 19.88 -9.03
CA ARG A 122 9.01 20.91 -9.77
C ARG A 122 8.08 21.68 -10.71
N GLN A 123 7.23 21.01 -11.46
CA GLN A 123 6.26 21.64 -12.35
C GLN A 123 5.29 22.55 -11.58
N SER A 124 4.76 22.10 -10.44
CA SER A 124 3.89 22.92 -9.58
C SER A 124 4.64 24.14 -9.02
N GLN A 125 5.90 23.97 -8.58
CA GLN A 125 6.72 25.10 -8.10
C GLN A 125 6.98 26.14 -9.19
N GLU A 126 7.27 25.72 -10.42
CA GLU A 126 7.46 26.58 -11.60
C GLU A 126 6.17 27.32 -11.97
N ALA A 127 5.02 26.67 -11.79
CA ALA A 127 3.69 27.28 -11.99
C ALA A 127 3.25 28.21 -10.82
N GLY A 128 4.00 28.23 -9.71
CA GLY A 128 3.63 28.98 -8.51
C GLY A 128 2.52 28.33 -7.67
N GLU A 129 2.32 27.02 -7.82
CA GLU A 129 1.32 26.22 -7.12
C GLU A 129 1.96 25.53 -5.90
N TYR A 130 1.39 25.75 -4.71
CA TYR A 130 1.92 25.28 -3.42
C TYR A 130 0.86 24.60 -2.53
N GLY A 131 -0.32 24.32 -3.07
CA GLY A 131 -1.44 23.72 -2.34
C GLY A 131 -1.29 22.21 -2.12
N ASP A 132 -2.36 21.59 -1.64
CA ASP A 132 -2.42 20.15 -1.42
C ASP A 132 -2.13 19.35 -2.71
N ASN A 133 -1.48 18.22 -2.54
CA ASN A 133 -1.04 17.32 -3.61
C ASN A 133 0.03 17.91 -4.58
N THR A 134 0.68 19.02 -4.22
CA THR A 134 1.79 19.60 -5.01
C THR A 134 3.17 19.38 -4.39
N GLY A 135 3.23 18.84 -3.18
CA GLY A 135 4.45 18.54 -2.43
C GLY A 135 4.98 17.12 -2.64
N ILE A 136 6.00 16.76 -1.85
CA ILE A 136 6.67 15.45 -1.86
C ILE A 136 6.82 14.86 -0.45
N THR A 137 5.87 15.17 0.43
CA THR A 137 5.67 14.52 1.74
C THR A 137 4.39 13.70 1.63
N PHE A 138 4.49 12.38 1.50
CA PHE A 138 3.37 11.53 1.14
C PHE A 138 2.76 10.85 2.37
N PHE A 139 1.43 10.89 2.52
CA PHE A 139 0.70 10.15 3.55
C PHE A 139 0.51 8.68 3.14
N THR A 140 1.62 8.00 2.94
CA THR A 140 1.76 6.64 2.40
C THR A 140 3.01 5.98 2.99
N PRO A 141 2.99 4.67 3.29
CA PRO A 141 1.97 3.64 3.02
C PRO A 141 0.91 3.47 4.14
N ASN A 142 -0.24 2.89 3.77
CA ASN A 142 -1.22 2.38 4.73
C ASN A 142 -0.83 0.94 5.15
N ILE A 143 -0.39 0.78 6.40
CA ILE A 143 0.07 -0.50 6.97
C ILE A 143 -0.88 -1.05 8.04
N ASN A 144 -2.15 -0.65 8.01
CA ASN A 144 -3.16 -1.26 8.86
C ASN A 144 -3.39 -2.73 8.45
N ILE A 145 -3.74 -3.54 9.43
CA ILE A 145 -4.05 -4.96 9.21
C ILE A 145 -5.49 -5.09 8.70
N PHE A 146 -5.66 -5.73 7.54
CA PHE A 146 -6.96 -6.00 6.94
C PHE A 146 -7.67 -7.15 7.67
N ARG A 147 -8.13 -6.89 8.91
CA ARG A 147 -8.71 -7.92 9.79
C ARG A 147 -10.06 -8.45 9.33
N ASP A 148 -10.83 -7.68 8.57
CA ASP A 148 -12.20 -8.01 8.18
C ASP A 148 -12.46 -7.63 6.71
N PRO A 149 -12.85 -8.56 5.84
CA PRO A 149 -13.04 -8.29 4.41
C PRO A 149 -14.20 -7.33 4.10
N ARG A 150 -15.01 -6.95 5.09
CA ARG A 150 -16.06 -5.95 4.92
C ARG A 150 -15.53 -4.53 4.91
N TRP A 151 -14.35 -4.26 5.45
CA TRP A 151 -13.77 -2.92 5.49
C TRP A 151 -13.41 -2.40 4.10
N GLY A 152 -14.07 -1.30 3.67
CA GLY A 152 -13.92 -0.76 2.32
C GLY A 152 -12.56 -0.18 1.99
N ARG A 153 -11.78 0.28 2.99
CA ARG A 153 -10.39 0.74 2.79
C ARG A 153 -9.35 -0.39 2.84
N GLY A 154 -9.78 -1.63 2.99
CA GLY A 154 -8.88 -2.78 2.98
C GLY A 154 -7.99 -2.86 1.74
N MET A 155 -8.47 -2.39 0.58
CA MET A 155 -7.72 -2.32 -0.66
C MET A 155 -6.44 -1.46 -0.56
N GLU A 156 -6.40 -0.50 0.37
CA GLU A 156 -5.25 0.39 0.59
C GLU A 156 -4.10 -0.29 1.34
N THR A 157 -4.34 -1.46 1.92
CA THR A 157 -3.40 -2.16 2.83
C THR A 157 -2.65 -3.28 2.12
N PHE A 158 -1.61 -3.79 2.79
CA PHE A 158 -0.87 -4.97 2.32
C PHE A 158 -1.43 -6.30 2.86
N GLY A 159 -2.69 -6.32 3.30
CA GLY A 159 -3.41 -7.53 3.68
C GLY A 159 -3.51 -7.77 5.19
N GLU A 160 -3.77 -9.03 5.56
CA GLU A 160 -4.12 -9.41 6.94
C GLU A 160 -2.93 -9.87 7.80
N ASP A 161 -1.74 -10.01 7.19
CA ASP A 161 -0.58 -10.57 7.87
C ASP A 161 0.44 -9.50 8.28
N PRO A 162 0.88 -9.45 9.56
CA PRO A 162 1.84 -8.46 10.05
C PRO A 162 3.22 -8.56 9.41
N TYR A 163 3.74 -9.77 9.12
CA TYR A 163 5.03 -9.95 8.46
C TYR A 163 4.99 -9.39 7.03
N LEU A 164 3.99 -9.82 6.23
CA LEU A 164 3.83 -9.36 4.85
C LEU A 164 3.66 -7.84 4.80
N THR A 165 2.79 -7.29 5.68
CA THR A 165 2.57 -5.85 5.80
C THR A 165 3.86 -5.10 6.15
N ALA A 166 4.67 -5.64 7.07
CA ALA A 166 5.95 -5.04 7.44
C ALA A 166 6.95 -5.03 6.29
N GLN A 167 7.09 -6.16 5.57
CA GLN A 167 8.02 -6.25 4.44
C GLN A 167 7.62 -5.32 3.28
N MET A 168 6.34 -5.30 2.91
CA MET A 168 5.83 -4.45 1.84
C MET A 168 5.83 -2.97 2.23
N GLY A 169 5.48 -2.65 3.48
CA GLY A 169 5.52 -1.28 4.01
C GLY A 169 6.95 -0.74 4.09
N LEU A 170 7.91 -1.55 4.54
CA LEU A 170 9.33 -1.20 4.55
C LEU A 170 9.85 -0.91 3.13
N ALA A 171 9.49 -1.76 2.17
CA ALA A 171 9.83 -1.57 0.77
C ALA A 171 9.24 -0.27 0.20
N ALA A 172 7.98 0.04 0.52
CA ALA A 172 7.34 1.29 0.12
C ALA A 172 8.06 2.53 0.70
N VAL A 173 8.42 2.50 2.00
CA VAL A 173 9.19 3.58 2.63
C VAL A 173 10.54 3.77 1.95
N ARG A 174 11.29 2.69 1.71
CA ARG A 174 12.59 2.75 1.04
C ARG A 174 12.48 3.29 -0.38
N GLY A 175 11.50 2.82 -1.13
CA GLY A 175 11.23 3.30 -2.48
C GLY A 175 10.89 4.80 -2.52
N LEU A 176 10.03 5.29 -1.64
CA LEU A 176 9.65 6.71 -1.58
C LEU A 176 10.81 7.59 -1.11
N GLN A 177 11.50 7.22 -0.05
CA GLN A 177 12.51 8.07 0.57
C GLN A 177 13.89 7.97 -0.07
N GLY A 178 14.13 6.92 -0.87
CA GLY A 178 15.39 6.67 -1.58
C GLY A 178 16.53 6.17 -0.66
N PRO A 179 17.79 6.23 -1.13
CA PRO A 179 18.93 5.62 -0.43
C PRO A 179 19.17 6.13 0.99
N GLY A 180 18.76 7.35 1.31
CA GLY A 180 18.85 7.91 2.66
C GLY A 180 17.96 7.23 3.69
N ALA A 181 17.00 6.38 3.26
CA ALA A 181 16.10 5.64 4.13
C ALA A 181 16.64 4.28 4.58
N HIS A 182 17.80 3.87 4.10
CA HIS A 182 18.36 2.56 4.41
C HIS A 182 19.03 2.53 5.79
N MET A 183 18.43 1.74 6.66
CA MET A 183 18.93 1.12 7.89
C MET A 183 19.52 2.02 8.99
N ARG A 184 18.72 2.22 10.02
CA ARG A 184 19.22 2.28 11.38
C ARG A 184 19.45 0.84 11.87
N PHE A 185 20.54 0.55 12.57
CA PHE A 185 20.63 -0.66 13.37
C PHE A 185 21.01 -0.34 14.81
N LYS A 186 20.56 -1.19 15.70
CA LYS A 186 20.76 -1.02 17.13
C LYS A 186 22.13 -1.56 17.50
N ALA A 187 23.06 -0.66 17.84
CA ALA A 187 24.34 -1.04 18.45
C ALA A 187 24.29 -0.74 19.96
N GLY A 188 23.90 -1.72 20.77
CA GLY A 188 23.65 -1.50 22.20
C GLY A 188 22.39 -0.66 22.45
N PRO A 189 22.42 0.31 23.40
CA PRO A 189 21.26 1.15 23.70
C PRO A 189 21.03 2.29 22.69
N THR A 190 21.94 2.48 21.73
CA THR A 190 21.88 3.57 20.76
C THR A 190 21.67 3.06 19.33
N TRP A 191 20.88 3.80 18.54
CA TRP A 191 20.73 3.57 17.12
C TRP A 191 21.93 4.15 16.36
N VAL A 192 22.54 3.36 15.50
CA VAL A 192 23.73 3.76 14.73
C VAL A 192 23.46 3.54 13.25
N TRP A 193 23.96 4.44 12.43
CA TRP A 193 23.95 4.29 10.97
C TRP A 193 25.10 3.36 10.53
N PRO A 194 24.89 2.49 9.52
CA PRO A 194 25.98 1.68 8.99
C PRO A 194 27.09 2.55 8.39
N ASP A 195 28.33 2.21 8.67
CA ASP A 195 29.52 3.00 8.29
C ASP A 195 29.96 2.76 6.83
N THR A 196 29.00 2.75 5.88
CA THR A 196 29.29 2.63 4.45
C THR A 196 28.93 3.92 3.73
N ALA A 197 29.93 4.72 3.42
CA ALA A 197 29.82 6.09 2.86
C ALA A 197 28.95 6.24 1.59
N ALA A 198 28.65 5.15 0.90
CA ALA A 198 27.80 5.15 -0.29
C ALA A 198 26.29 5.05 0.02
N LEU A 199 25.90 4.65 1.25
CA LEU A 199 24.52 4.51 1.71
C LEU A 199 24.05 5.67 2.61
N HIS A 200 24.93 6.64 2.87
CA HIS A 200 24.72 7.72 3.87
C HIS A 200 24.53 9.07 3.22
N SER A 201 23.50 9.19 2.37
CA SER A 201 22.98 10.54 2.15
C SER A 201 22.14 10.90 3.38
N PRO A 202 22.43 12.00 4.12
CA PRO A 202 21.51 12.52 5.13
C PRO A 202 20.22 13.06 4.50
N TYR A 203 20.16 13.07 3.18
CA TYR A 203 19.08 13.62 2.38
C TYR A 203 18.15 12.55 1.84
N LEU A 204 16.92 12.95 1.55
CA LEU A 204 15.81 12.12 1.11
C LEU A 204 15.28 12.61 -0.24
N VAL A 205 14.76 11.70 -1.05
CA VAL A 205 14.05 12.01 -2.31
C VAL A 205 12.69 12.64 -1.98
N SER A 206 11.96 12.04 -1.06
CA SER A 206 10.66 12.46 -0.55
C SER A 206 10.50 11.98 0.90
N ALA A 207 9.37 12.23 1.55
CA ALA A 207 9.08 11.68 2.87
C ALA A 207 7.86 10.76 2.82
N ALA A 208 7.97 9.58 3.44
CA ALA A 208 6.89 8.63 3.63
C ALA A 208 6.22 8.81 5.00
N CYS A 209 4.98 8.31 5.13
CA CYS A 209 4.19 8.34 6.36
C CYS A 209 3.52 6.99 6.59
N LEU A 210 3.87 6.32 7.71
CA LEU A 210 3.16 5.12 8.12
C LEU A 210 1.79 5.49 8.67
N LYS A 211 0.73 4.88 8.18
CA LYS A 211 -0.63 5.15 8.63
C LYS A 211 -1.47 3.88 8.76
N HIS A 212 -2.43 3.86 9.65
CA HIS A 212 -2.81 4.81 10.71
C HIS A 212 -2.53 4.17 12.06
N LEU A 213 -1.71 4.78 12.90
CA LEU A 213 -1.36 4.26 14.23
C LEU A 213 -2.49 4.60 15.23
N ALA A 214 -3.25 3.64 15.82
CA ALA A 214 -3.25 2.23 15.50
C ALA A 214 -4.66 1.65 15.53
N VAL A 215 -4.78 0.36 15.10
CA VAL A 215 -6.03 -0.41 15.18
C VAL A 215 -7.17 0.24 14.39
N HIS A 216 -6.83 0.80 13.23
CA HIS A 216 -7.78 1.40 12.28
C HIS A 216 -8.08 0.40 11.17
N SER A 217 -9.25 -0.27 11.19
CA SER A 217 -9.70 -1.22 10.16
C SER A 217 -11.22 -1.38 10.14
N GLY A 218 -11.94 -0.25 10.06
CA GLY A 218 -13.40 -0.15 9.97
C GLY A 218 -14.12 -0.33 11.32
N PRO A 219 -15.43 -0.13 11.37
CA PRO A 219 -16.30 0.27 10.26
C PRO A 219 -16.13 1.74 9.82
N GLU A 220 -16.11 1.99 8.49
CA GLU A 220 -15.97 3.35 7.95
C GLU A 220 -17.10 4.29 8.38
N GLY A 221 -18.32 3.79 8.40
CA GLY A 221 -19.47 4.57 8.83
C GLY A 221 -19.43 5.04 10.30
N LEU A 222 -18.48 4.54 11.09
CA LEU A 222 -18.30 4.86 12.52
C LEU A 222 -16.93 5.49 12.83
N ARG A 223 -16.07 5.74 11.84
CA ARG A 223 -14.65 6.09 12.03
C ARG A 223 -14.41 7.25 13.01
N HIS A 224 -15.30 8.26 13.04
CA HIS A 224 -15.18 9.45 13.88
C HIS A 224 -15.61 9.24 15.35
N GLN A 225 -16.21 8.10 15.69
CA GLN A 225 -16.67 7.80 17.05
C GLN A 225 -16.27 6.42 17.56
N PHE A 226 -15.74 5.56 16.66
CA PHE A 226 -15.45 4.17 16.98
C PHE A 226 -14.38 4.04 18.06
N ASP A 227 -14.57 3.09 18.97
CA ASP A 227 -13.61 2.73 20.01
C ASP A 227 -13.18 1.27 19.84
N ALA A 228 -12.00 1.06 19.27
CA ALA A 228 -11.44 -0.27 19.12
C ALA A 228 -11.05 -0.83 20.49
N ARG A 229 -11.86 -1.78 21.00
CA ARG A 229 -11.61 -2.49 22.24
C ARG A 229 -10.87 -3.78 21.96
N ILE A 230 -9.61 -3.86 22.37
CA ILE A 230 -8.74 -5.02 22.11
C ILE A 230 -7.92 -5.41 23.33
N SER A 231 -7.47 -6.67 23.37
CA SER A 231 -6.50 -7.13 24.34
C SER A 231 -5.09 -6.61 24.03
N ASN A 232 -4.23 -6.48 25.03
CA ASN A 232 -2.81 -6.17 24.81
C ASN A 232 -2.13 -7.24 23.96
N ARG A 233 -2.49 -8.51 24.12
CA ARG A 233 -2.01 -9.59 23.25
C ARG A 233 -2.27 -9.28 21.78
N ASP A 234 -3.51 -8.95 21.39
CA ASP A 234 -3.85 -8.68 19.99
C ASP A 234 -3.21 -7.39 19.50
N LEU A 235 -3.06 -6.38 20.36
CA LEU A 235 -2.31 -5.18 20.07
C LEU A 235 -0.85 -5.51 19.66
N TRP A 236 -0.14 -6.28 20.49
CA TRP A 236 1.26 -6.61 20.30
C TRP A 236 1.52 -7.71 19.26
N THR A 237 0.58 -8.64 19.05
CA THR A 237 0.80 -9.74 18.08
C THR A 237 0.27 -9.44 16.70
N THR A 238 -0.62 -8.45 16.53
CA THR A 238 -1.32 -8.21 15.26
C THR A 238 -1.16 -6.78 14.75
N TYR A 239 -1.46 -5.76 15.59
CA TYR A 239 -1.62 -4.39 15.08
C TYR A 239 -0.34 -3.56 15.13
N LEU A 240 0.54 -3.79 16.08
CA LEU A 240 1.79 -3.03 16.26
C LEU A 240 3.02 -3.58 15.53
N PRO A 241 3.17 -4.90 15.25
CA PRO A 241 4.43 -5.44 14.75
C PRO A 241 4.92 -4.81 13.45
N ALA A 242 4.03 -4.48 12.52
CA ALA A 242 4.42 -3.85 11.27
C ALA A 242 4.98 -2.43 11.49
N PHE A 243 4.38 -1.63 12.39
CA PHE A 243 4.90 -0.32 12.76
C PHE A 243 6.27 -0.43 13.44
N GLU A 244 6.39 -1.29 14.46
CA GLU A 244 7.63 -1.54 15.18
C GLU A 244 8.76 -1.92 14.20
N TYR A 245 8.51 -2.93 13.36
CA TYR A 245 9.50 -3.44 12.41
C TYR A 245 9.97 -2.37 11.43
N ILE A 246 9.05 -1.62 10.82
CA ILE A 246 9.43 -0.60 9.82
C ILE A 246 10.18 0.55 10.48
N ILE A 247 9.78 0.99 11.69
CA ILE A 247 10.47 2.04 12.44
C ILE A 247 11.88 1.59 12.84
N GLU A 248 12.04 0.33 13.22
CA GLU A 248 13.36 -0.21 13.57
C GLU A 248 14.30 -0.43 12.37
N HIS A 249 13.73 -0.63 11.15
CA HIS A 249 14.49 -1.00 9.95
C HIS A 249 14.54 0.09 8.88
N SER A 250 14.03 1.30 9.17
CA SER A 250 14.08 2.45 8.26
C SER A 250 14.17 3.77 9.02
N ASP A 251 14.43 4.84 8.27
CA ASP A 251 14.37 6.22 8.76
C ASP A 251 13.08 6.89 8.26
N VAL A 252 11.94 6.21 8.47
CA VAL A 252 10.65 6.75 8.07
C VAL A 252 10.38 8.10 8.75
N GLN A 253 10.01 9.11 7.96
CA GLN A 253 9.94 10.49 8.42
C GLN A 253 8.65 10.85 9.15
N GLN A 254 7.55 10.15 8.85
CA GLN A 254 6.25 10.47 9.44
C GLN A 254 5.53 9.21 9.89
N VAL A 255 4.75 9.35 10.97
CA VAL A 255 3.76 8.37 11.44
C VAL A 255 2.45 9.13 11.68
N MET A 256 1.33 8.62 11.17
CA MET A 256 0.01 9.23 11.31
C MET A 256 -0.84 8.47 12.32
N CYS A 257 -1.39 9.17 13.32
CA CYS A 257 -2.36 8.59 14.24
C CYS A 257 -3.76 8.51 13.61
N GLY A 258 -4.50 7.43 13.93
CA GLY A 258 -5.80 7.16 13.32
C GLY A 258 -6.96 7.97 13.91
N TYR A 259 -8.11 7.93 13.22
CA TYR A 259 -9.34 8.60 13.67
C TYR A 259 -9.94 7.97 14.94
N ASN A 260 -9.88 6.65 15.06
CA ASN A 260 -10.56 5.90 16.10
C ASN A 260 -9.98 6.13 17.51
N ARG A 261 -10.78 5.73 18.53
CA ARG A 261 -10.24 5.49 19.87
C ARG A 261 -9.64 4.09 19.96
N LEU A 262 -8.63 3.95 20.79
CA LEU A 262 -8.06 2.69 21.21
C LEU A 262 -8.25 2.54 22.72
N ASN A 263 -9.03 1.54 23.12
CA ASN A 263 -9.35 1.25 24.51
C ASN A 263 -9.84 2.46 25.32
N GLY A 264 -10.60 3.36 24.68
CA GLY A 264 -11.23 4.53 25.29
C GLY A 264 -10.60 5.87 24.96
N GLU A 265 -9.33 5.92 24.51
CA GLU A 265 -8.63 7.15 24.21
C GLU A 265 -8.49 7.38 22.70
N PRO A 266 -8.78 8.59 22.16
CA PRO A 266 -8.53 8.88 20.75
C PRO A 266 -7.06 8.68 20.42
N CYS A 267 -6.75 8.05 19.29
CA CYS A 267 -5.37 7.73 18.92
C CYS A 267 -4.46 8.97 18.91
N CYS A 268 -4.97 10.14 18.49
CA CYS A 268 -4.20 11.38 18.42
C CYS A 268 -3.95 12.07 19.78
N THR A 269 -4.56 11.58 20.87
CA THR A 269 -4.32 12.08 22.25
C THR A 269 -3.91 10.96 23.20
N ASN A 270 -3.69 9.74 22.68
CA ASN A 270 -3.37 8.57 23.49
C ASN A 270 -1.89 8.57 23.89
N HIS A 271 -1.64 9.01 25.13
CA HIS A 271 -0.29 9.12 25.67
C HIS A 271 0.45 7.77 25.69
N HIS A 272 -0.24 6.68 26.08
CA HIS A 272 0.40 5.35 26.12
C HIS A 272 0.86 4.91 24.73
N LEU A 273 0.03 5.07 23.70
CA LEU A 273 0.37 4.70 22.33
C LEU A 273 1.51 5.56 21.76
N LEU A 274 1.40 6.88 21.93
CA LEU A 274 2.26 7.83 21.22
C LEU A 274 3.55 8.15 21.97
N VAL A 275 3.50 8.20 23.32
CA VAL A 275 4.68 8.50 24.14
C VAL A 275 5.36 7.24 24.64
N ASP A 276 4.63 6.35 25.35
CA ASP A 276 5.28 5.20 25.96
C ASP A 276 5.75 4.18 24.93
N ILE A 277 4.94 3.90 23.91
CA ILE A 277 5.27 2.91 22.87
C ILE A 277 6.10 3.58 21.77
N LEU A 278 5.55 4.56 21.05
CA LEU A 278 6.20 5.10 19.85
C LEU A 278 7.50 5.86 20.20
N ARG A 279 7.45 6.84 21.13
CA ARG A 279 8.61 7.66 21.45
C ARG A 279 9.61 6.93 22.35
N ASN A 280 9.16 6.38 23.48
CA ASN A 280 10.06 5.86 24.49
C ASN A 280 10.55 4.46 24.17
N ARG A 281 9.68 3.55 23.72
CA ARG A 281 10.06 2.16 23.48
C ARG A 281 10.72 1.94 22.12
N TRP A 282 10.11 2.50 21.05
CA TRP A 282 10.67 2.37 19.70
C TRP A 282 11.65 3.48 19.32
N HIS A 283 11.83 4.47 20.20
CA HIS A 283 12.76 5.59 20.00
C HIS A 283 12.53 6.35 18.68
N TYR A 284 11.28 6.48 18.29
CA TYR A 284 10.91 7.20 17.09
C TYR A 284 11.07 8.70 17.29
N ASP A 285 11.89 9.38 16.45
CA ASP A 285 12.16 10.81 16.53
C ASP A 285 11.72 11.59 15.26
N GLY A 286 10.96 10.94 14.37
CA GLY A 286 10.31 11.59 13.23
C GLY A 286 9.03 12.33 13.61
N ILE A 287 8.34 12.85 12.61
CA ILE A 287 7.09 13.63 12.75
C ILE A 287 5.94 12.68 13.09
N LEU A 288 5.17 13.05 14.12
CA LEU A 288 3.87 12.45 14.39
C LEU A 288 2.79 13.39 13.87
N VAL A 289 2.02 12.95 12.87
CA VAL A 289 0.95 13.73 12.23
C VAL A 289 -0.41 13.15 12.58
N THR A 290 -1.46 14.01 12.68
CA THR A 290 -2.83 13.53 12.80
C THR A 290 -3.38 13.08 11.46
N ASP A 291 -4.34 12.14 11.46
CA ASP A 291 -5.23 12.00 10.31
C ASP A 291 -6.04 13.29 10.11
N CYS A 292 -6.53 13.50 8.87
CA CYS A 292 -7.07 14.80 8.50
C CYS A 292 -8.34 15.13 9.32
N TRP A 293 -8.29 16.24 10.06
CA TRP A 293 -9.33 16.70 11.02
C TRP A 293 -9.65 15.71 12.16
N ALA A 294 -8.86 14.66 12.38
CA ALA A 294 -9.09 13.70 13.46
C ALA A 294 -9.06 14.36 14.86
N LEU A 295 -8.31 15.43 15.04
CA LEU A 295 -8.28 16.18 16.29
C LEU A 295 -9.62 16.88 16.59
N ASN A 296 -10.38 17.27 15.56
CA ASN A 296 -11.69 17.87 15.72
C ASN A 296 -12.69 16.91 16.35
N ASP A 297 -12.57 15.60 16.13
CA ASP A 297 -13.41 14.59 16.74
C ASP A 297 -13.31 14.58 18.29
N CYS A 298 -12.21 15.08 18.83
CA CYS A 298 -12.00 15.15 20.28
C CYS A 298 -12.84 16.21 20.98
N TRP A 299 -13.29 17.29 20.29
CA TRP A 299 -13.95 18.43 20.94
C TRP A 299 -15.18 18.99 20.22
N GLU A 300 -15.30 18.82 18.90
CA GLU A 300 -16.43 19.35 18.15
C GLU A 300 -17.77 18.72 18.57
N PRO A 301 -18.88 19.47 18.55
CA PRO A 301 -20.19 18.95 18.86
C PRO A 301 -20.73 18.01 17.76
N ASP A 302 -21.58 17.05 18.14
CA ASP A 302 -22.26 16.11 17.25
C ASP A 302 -23.36 16.80 16.44
N THR A 303 -22.98 17.63 15.44
CA THR A 303 -23.98 18.37 14.64
C THR A 303 -24.44 17.64 13.40
N VAL A 304 -23.54 16.88 12.73
CA VAL A 304 -23.79 16.14 11.50
C VAL A 304 -23.41 14.67 11.66
N ILE A 305 -22.25 14.41 12.25
CA ILE A 305 -21.74 13.07 12.56
C ILE A 305 -21.41 12.96 14.04
N PRO A 306 -21.65 11.82 14.68
CA PRO A 306 -21.20 11.56 16.05
C PRO A 306 -19.66 11.60 16.12
N ARG A 307 -19.13 12.16 17.23
CA ARG A 307 -17.70 12.34 17.46
C ARG A 307 -17.27 11.82 18.84
N HIS A 308 -15.98 11.78 19.11
CA HIS A 308 -15.44 11.28 20.40
C HIS A 308 -15.80 12.18 21.58
N ARG A 309 -15.67 13.49 21.43
CA ARG A 309 -15.99 14.52 22.45
C ARG A 309 -15.34 14.27 23.81
N THR A 310 -14.07 13.91 23.80
CA THR A 310 -13.28 13.63 25.01
C THR A 310 -12.76 14.90 25.68
N HIS A 311 -12.77 16.03 24.98
CA HIS A 311 -12.31 17.33 25.46
C HIS A 311 -13.41 18.39 25.34
N ALA A 312 -13.40 19.37 26.24
CA ALA A 312 -14.44 20.40 26.26
C ALA A 312 -14.21 21.51 25.24
N THR A 313 -12.95 21.77 24.82
CA THR A 313 -12.57 22.86 23.92
C THR A 313 -11.46 22.45 22.97
N ALA A 314 -11.35 23.14 21.83
CA ALA A 314 -10.25 22.99 20.89
C ALA A 314 -8.87 23.16 21.55
N ALA A 315 -8.73 24.16 22.44
CA ALA A 315 -7.46 24.43 23.13
C ALA A 315 -7.02 23.28 24.04
N GLN A 316 -7.99 22.62 24.71
CA GLN A 316 -7.71 21.43 25.52
C GLN A 316 -7.34 20.23 24.66
N ALA A 317 -8.05 20.01 23.54
CA ALA A 317 -7.73 18.94 22.59
C ALA A 317 -6.34 19.14 21.96
N ALA A 318 -6.02 20.36 21.53
CA ALA A 318 -4.72 20.72 21.00
C ALA A 318 -3.60 20.51 22.05
N ALA A 319 -3.83 20.94 23.30
CA ALA A 319 -2.88 20.73 24.39
C ALA A 319 -2.66 19.25 24.71
N ALA A 320 -3.71 18.42 24.67
CA ALA A 320 -3.62 16.97 24.90
C ALA A 320 -2.85 16.28 23.77
N ALA A 321 -3.12 16.61 22.51
CA ALA A 321 -2.39 16.08 21.36
C ALA A 321 -0.89 16.44 21.43
N PHE A 322 -0.58 17.69 21.73
CA PHE A 322 0.80 18.17 21.90
C PHE A 322 1.50 17.53 23.10
N GLY A 323 0.78 17.35 24.22
CA GLY A 323 1.27 16.59 25.39
C GLY A 323 1.51 15.09 25.09
N SER A 324 0.87 14.58 24.06
CA SER A 324 1.07 13.22 23.51
C SER A 324 2.01 13.18 22.30
N GLU A 325 2.85 14.21 22.12
CA GLU A 325 3.91 14.30 21.10
C GLU A 325 3.45 14.39 19.65
N VAL A 326 2.21 14.81 19.37
CA VAL A 326 1.76 15.15 18.00
C VAL A 326 2.47 16.42 17.54
N ASP A 327 3.14 16.37 16.38
CA ASP A 327 3.96 17.46 15.85
C ASP A 327 3.24 18.28 14.77
N LEU A 328 2.47 17.59 13.91
CA LEU A 328 1.83 18.18 12.73
C LEU A 328 0.35 17.78 12.67
N GLU A 329 -0.50 18.69 12.26
CA GLU A 329 -1.90 18.39 12.03
C GLU A 329 -2.27 18.47 10.54
N CYS A 330 -2.93 17.44 10.02
CA CYS A 330 -3.71 17.55 8.79
C CYS A 330 -5.09 18.11 9.14
N GLY A 331 -5.21 19.45 9.23
CA GLY A 331 -6.42 20.12 9.69
C GLY A 331 -6.11 21.55 10.13
N SER A 332 -6.88 22.04 11.09
CA SER A 332 -6.77 23.38 11.63
C SER A 332 -6.98 23.44 13.16
N GLY A 333 -7.00 22.31 13.85
CA GLY A 333 -7.21 22.24 15.29
C GLY A 333 -6.02 22.76 16.09
N LEU A 334 -4.79 22.66 15.55
CA LEU A 334 -3.60 23.21 16.17
C LEU A 334 -3.53 24.75 16.13
N ALA A 335 -4.36 25.44 15.34
CA ALA A 335 -4.55 26.88 15.47
C ALA A 335 -4.97 27.30 16.90
N ALA A 336 -5.65 26.39 17.64
CA ALA A 336 -6.01 26.60 19.02
C ALA A 336 -4.82 26.57 20.01
N LEU A 337 -3.61 26.19 19.56
CA LEU A 337 -2.39 26.20 20.37
C LEU A 337 -2.05 27.63 20.86
N ARG A 338 -2.39 28.66 20.09
CA ARG A 338 -2.21 30.06 20.57
C ARG A 338 -2.97 30.30 21.88
N THR A 339 -4.25 29.88 21.92
CA THR A 339 -5.05 29.96 23.14
C THR A 339 -4.50 29.05 24.24
N ALA A 340 -3.97 27.87 23.89
CA ALA A 340 -3.35 26.95 24.85
C ALA A 340 -2.10 27.54 25.50
N VAL A 341 -1.25 28.25 24.73
CA VAL A 341 -0.08 28.96 25.24
C VAL A 341 -0.50 30.15 26.14
N ASP A 342 -1.42 30.98 25.69
CA ASP A 342 -1.91 32.12 26.44
C ASP A 342 -2.60 31.68 27.76
N SER A 343 -3.17 30.49 27.79
CA SER A 343 -3.78 29.88 28.98
C SER A 343 -2.79 29.10 29.86
N GLY A 344 -1.53 29.01 29.47
CA GLY A 344 -0.49 28.30 30.23
C GLY A 344 -0.56 26.79 30.17
N TYR A 345 -1.32 26.19 29.24
CA TYR A 345 -1.35 24.72 29.05
C TYR A 345 -0.07 24.21 28.38
N ILE A 346 0.60 25.02 27.53
CA ILE A 346 1.79 24.68 26.79
C ILE A 346 2.77 25.85 26.82
N SER A 347 4.09 25.55 26.79
CA SER A 347 5.15 26.57 26.65
C SER A 347 5.58 26.73 25.20
N GLU A 348 6.10 27.94 24.82
CA GLU A 348 6.72 28.16 23.51
C GLU A 348 7.90 27.19 23.25
N ALA A 349 8.68 26.88 24.29
CA ALA A 349 9.79 25.91 24.18
C ALA A 349 9.31 24.51 23.73
N LYS A 350 8.10 24.10 24.13
CA LYS A 350 7.53 22.84 23.65
C LYS A 350 7.14 22.93 22.18
N ILE A 351 6.64 24.08 21.71
CA ILE A 351 6.39 24.34 20.30
C ILE A 351 7.69 24.22 19.47
N ASP A 352 8.79 24.80 19.97
CA ASP A 352 10.09 24.73 19.31
C ASP A 352 10.60 23.27 19.18
N GLU A 353 10.37 22.43 20.18
CA GLU A 353 10.71 21.01 20.15
C GLU A 353 9.99 20.28 19.03
N HIS A 354 8.68 20.47 18.90
CA HIS A 354 7.87 19.83 17.85
C HIS A 354 8.21 20.37 16.47
N LEU A 355 8.31 21.68 16.31
CA LEU A 355 8.63 22.31 15.03
C LEU A 355 10.03 21.91 14.53
N ARG A 356 10.97 21.61 15.43
CA ARG A 356 12.31 21.11 15.09
C ARG A 356 12.23 19.84 14.25
N ARG A 357 11.37 18.88 14.59
CA ARG A 357 11.19 17.62 13.83
C ARG A 357 10.67 17.89 12.41
N ILE A 358 9.72 18.82 12.30
CA ILE A 358 9.15 19.26 11.02
C ILE A 358 10.22 19.92 10.13
N LEU A 359 10.95 20.89 10.65
CA LEU A 359 11.99 21.61 9.92
C LEU A 359 13.17 20.69 9.54
N ARG A 360 13.56 19.76 10.42
CA ARG A 360 14.58 18.75 10.12
C ARG A 360 14.19 17.94 8.89
N THR A 361 12.98 17.40 8.83
CA THR A 361 12.49 16.65 7.68
C THR A 361 12.47 17.52 6.42
N ARG A 362 11.99 18.76 6.50
CA ARG A 362 11.98 19.71 5.36
C ARG A 362 13.37 19.96 4.80
N PHE A 363 14.37 20.14 5.65
CA PHE A 363 15.75 20.40 5.20
C PHE A 363 16.46 19.14 4.71
N ARG A 364 15.98 17.97 5.08
CA ARG A 364 16.51 16.68 4.60
C ARG A 364 15.95 16.29 3.23
N ILE A 365 14.77 16.74 2.85
CA ILE A 365 14.20 16.46 1.53
C ILE A 365 14.96 17.29 0.47
N ARG A 366 15.83 16.63 -0.29
CA ARG A 366 16.74 17.23 -1.27
C ARG A 366 16.80 16.38 -2.55
N PRO A 367 15.68 16.31 -3.32
CA PRO A 367 15.59 15.45 -4.49
C PRO A 367 16.62 15.81 -5.59
N GLU A 368 17.14 17.04 -5.59
CA GLU A 368 18.18 17.47 -6.52
C GLU A 368 19.55 16.81 -6.31
N TRP A 369 19.79 16.18 -5.16
CA TRP A 369 20.99 15.43 -4.87
C TRP A 369 20.97 14.02 -5.49
N PHE A 370 19.80 13.55 -5.87
CA PHE A 370 19.60 12.27 -6.54
C PHE A 370 19.37 12.55 -8.03
N SER A 371 20.44 12.47 -8.85
CA SER A 371 20.27 12.42 -10.30
C SER A 371 19.48 11.17 -10.62
N GLU A 372 18.18 11.33 -10.91
CA GLU A 372 17.20 10.25 -11.11
C GLU A 372 17.60 8.97 -10.38
N TYR A 373 16.99 8.72 -9.23
CA TYR A 373 17.12 7.48 -8.47
C TYR A 373 16.61 6.34 -9.36
N ASN A 374 17.52 5.90 -10.24
CA ASN A 374 17.24 4.92 -11.26
C ASN A 374 17.77 3.58 -10.76
N HIS A 375 16.88 2.66 -10.48
CA HIS A 375 17.18 1.22 -10.58
C HIS A 375 17.48 0.85 -12.06
N GLY A 376 18.37 1.57 -12.72
CA GLY A 376 18.80 1.37 -14.12
C GLY A 376 17.64 1.21 -15.12
N ASN A 377 17.79 1.70 -16.34
CA ASN A 377 16.80 1.56 -17.44
C ASN A 377 16.50 0.11 -17.87
N LYS A 378 16.88 -0.91 -17.08
CA LYS A 378 16.70 -2.35 -17.31
C LYS A 378 15.97 -3.07 -16.19
N SER A 379 15.30 -2.35 -15.27
CA SER A 379 14.50 -2.99 -14.25
C SER A 379 13.35 -3.80 -14.88
N LEU A 380 13.17 -5.01 -14.41
CA LEU A 380 12.09 -5.92 -14.82
C LEU A 380 10.69 -5.32 -14.56
N TYR A 381 10.58 -4.41 -13.60
CA TYR A 381 9.32 -3.83 -13.13
C TYR A 381 9.10 -2.38 -13.60
N SER A 382 9.76 -1.99 -14.71
CA SER A 382 9.57 -0.66 -15.32
C SER A 382 8.22 -0.51 -16.01
N ASP A 383 7.60 -1.61 -16.42
CA ASP A 383 6.34 -1.66 -17.15
C ASP A 383 5.16 -1.90 -16.17
N PRO A 384 4.18 -0.98 -16.08
CA PRO A 384 2.98 -1.17 -15.27
C PRO A 384 2.19 -2.45 -15.61
N ALA A 385 2.18 -2.89 -16.87
CA ALA A 385 1.54 -4.13 -17.28
C ALA A 385 2.20 -5.35 -16.64
N ARG A 386 3.53 -5.38 -16.58
CA ARG A 386 4.28 -6.46 -15.92
C ARG A 386 4.06 -6.46 -14.41
N VAL A 387 4.01 -5.27 -13.78
CA VAL A 387 3.65 -5.17 -12.35
C VAL A 387 2.26 -5.75 -12.12
N ALA A 388 1.26 -5.33 -12.93
CA ALA A 388 -0.10 -5.83 -12.82
C ALA A 388 -0.19 -7.36 -13.04
N SER A 389 0.55 -7.92 -13.99
CA SER A 389 0.59 -9.37 -14.26
C SER A 389 1.03 -10.18 -13.03
N ASN A 390 2.05 -9.71 -12.31
CA ASN A 390 2.55 -10.38 -11.11
C ASN A 390 1.60 -10.29 -9.90
N THR A 391 0.60 -9.40 -9.93
CA THR A 391 -0.40 -9.28 -8.84
C THR A 391 -1.57 -10.25 -8.97
N LEU A 392 -1.77 -10.84 -10.13
CA LEU A 392 -2.89 -11.74 -10.40
C LEU A 392 -2.78 -13.03 -9.58
N VAL A 393 -3.92 -13.53 -9.07
CA VAL A 393 -3.94 -14.78 -8.29
C VAL A 393 -4.89 -15.79 -8.93
N LEU A 394 -4.36 -16.91 -9.37
CA LEU A 394 -5.14 -18.02 -9.91
C LEU A 394 -5.65 -18.90 -8.77
N LEU A 395 -6.97 -18.92 -8.53
CA LEU A 395 -7.57 -19.68 -7.42
C LEU A 395 -8.09 -21.07 -7.84
N LYS A 396 -8.55 -21.18 -9.08
CA LYS A 396 -9.10 -22.42 -9.63
C LYS A 396 -8.76 -22.54 -11.11
N ASN A 397 -8.42 -23.73 -11.57
CA ASN A 397 -8.28 -24.07 -12.98
C ASN A 397 -8.58 -25.55 -13.20
N ASN A 398 -9.70 -25.86 -13.83
CA ASN A 398 -10.09 -27.23 -14.17
C ASN A 398 -9.52 -27.66 -15.55
N GLY A 399 -8.42 -27.08 -15.98
CA GLY A 399 -7.76 -27.37 -17.26
C GLY A 399 -8.35 -26.57 -18.45
N ILE A 400 -9.11 -25.49 -18.19
CA ILE A 400 -9.57 -24.57 -19.24
C ILE A 400 -8.50 -23.52 -19.58
N LEU A 401 -7.66 -23.14 -18.64
CA LEU A 401 -6.56 -22.21 -18.84
C LEU A 401 -5.24 -22.95 -19.03
N PRO A 402 -4.32 -22.45 -19.90
CA PRO A 402 -4.45 -21.25 -20.71
C PRO A 402 -5.37 -21.39 -21.91
N LEU A 403 -5.95 -20.28 -22.40
CA LEU A 403 -6.87 -20.22 -23.56
C LEU A 403 -6.13 -20.27 -24.91
N ASN A 404 -5.13 -21.11 -25.05
CA ASN A 404 -4.21 -21.13 -26.20
C ASN A 404 -4.48 -22.23 -27.20
N ASP A 405 -5.56 -23.05 -27.06
CA ASP A 405 -5.93 -24.06 -28.05
C ASP A 405 -6.75 -23.40 -29.19
N PRO A 406 -6.07 -23.10 -30.34
CA PRO A 406 -6.73 -22.39 -31.43
C PRO A 406 -7.86 -23.17 -32.10
N LYS A 407 -7.93 -24.48 -31.87
CA LYS A 407 -9.00 -25.34 -32.43
C LYS A 407 -10.27 -25.32 -31.58
N ARG A 408 -10.21 -24.73 -30.37
CA ARG A 408 -11.31 -24.72 -29.41
C ARG A 408 -11.86 -23.34 -29.14
N MET A 409 -11.24 -22.25 -29.65
CA MET A 409 -11.58 -20.86 -29.27
C MET A 409 -11.92 -20.01 -30.50
N GLU A 410 -13.04 -20.33 -31.19
CA GLU A 410 -13.54 -19.51 -32.33
C GLU A 410 -14.31 -18.27 -31.85
N GLN A 411 -15.04 -18.37 -30.73
CA GLN A 411 -15.76 -17.24 -30.15
C GLN A 411 -15.64 -17.21 -28.64
N ILE A 412 -15.13 -16.08 -28.11
CA ILE A 412 -15.02 -15.81 -26.67
C ILE A 412 -16.06 -14.77 -26.27
N ALA A 413 -16.86 -15.08 -25.24
CA ALA A 413 -17.76 -14.08 -24.66
C ALA A 413 -17.08 -13.41 -23.47
N VAL A 414 -16.68 -12.15 -23.61
CA VAL A 414 -16.15 -11.31 -22.53
C VAL A 414 -17.31 -10.48 -21.99
N ILE A 415 -17.82 -10.87 -20.83
CA ILE A 415 -19.05 -10.29 -20.28
C ILE A 415 -18.89 -9.90 -18.81
N GLY A 416 -19.86 -9.17 -18.30
CA GLY A 416 -19.92 -8.77 -16.91
C GLY A 416 -19.71 -7.28 -16.67
N PRO A 417 -20.06 -6.78 -15.47
CA PRO A 417 -20.05 -5.34 -15.18
C PRO A 417 -18.66 -4.71 -15.25
N ASN A 418 -17.60 -5.48 -14.95
CA ASN A 418 -16.24 -4.99 -14.88
C ASN A 418 -15.45 -5.17 -16.20
N ALA A 419 -16.03 -5.82 -17.22
CA ALA A 419 -15.33 -6.13 -18.47
C ALA A 419 -14.81 -4.89 -19.22
N ALA A 420 -15.60 -3.80 -19.22
CA ALA A 420 -15.27 -2.55 -19.90
C ALA A 420 -15.27 -1.33 -18.97
N ASP A 421 -15.35 -1.54 -17.66
CA ASP A 421 -15.28 -0.45 -16.67
C ASP A 421 -13.82 0.01 -16.52
N SER A 422 -13.56 1.24 -16.95
CA SER A 422 -12.23 1.83 -16.86
C SER A 422 -11.95 2.40 -15.47
N ALA A 423 -12.95 2.90 -14.75
CA ALA A 423 -12.76 3.53 -13.45
C ALA A 423 -12.45 2.51 -12.35
N MET A 424 -13.03 1.32 -12.43
CA MET A 424 -12.89 0.27 -11.42
C MET A 424 -11.41 -0.14 -11.19
N ALA A 425 -10.62 -0.26 -12.26
CA ALA A 425 -9.23 -0.70 -12.16
C ALA A 425 -8.33 0.28 -11.41
N LEU A 426 -8.74 1.55 -11.29
CA LEU A 426 -7.92 2.61 -10.68
C LEU A 426 -7.96 2.62 -9.16
N GLY A 427 -8.90 1.92 -8.52
CA GLY A 427 -9.02 1.97 -7.06
C GLY A 427 -9.37 3.36 -6.52
N ASN A 428 -8.88 3.69 -5.32
CA ASN A 428 -8.96 5.03 -4.74
C ASN A 428 -7.56 5.69 -4.67
N TYR A 429 -7.48 6.96 -4.32
CA TYR A 429 -6.20 7.72 -4.24
C TYR A 429 -5.36 7.62 -5.52
N ASN A 430 -5.96 7.84 -6.68
CA ASN A 430 -5.31 7.77 -7.98
C ASN A 430 -5.17 9.16 -8.64
N GLY A 431 -4.25 9.26 -9.59
CA GLY A 431 -4.17 10.32 -10.61
C GLY A 431 -4.96 9.94 -11.86
N GLU A 432 -4.86 10.75 -12.90
CA GLU A 432 -5.40 10.46 -14.22
C GLU A 432 -4.36 9.64 -15.01
N PRO A 433 -4.60 8.36 -15.32
CA PRO A 433 -3.60 7.60 -16.06
C PRO A 433 -3.46 8.14 -17.50
N PRO A 434 -2.23 8.16 -18.08
CA PRO A 434 -2.01 8.64 -19.45
C PRO A 434 -2.75 7.81 -20.50
N TYR A 435 -3.08 6.59 -20.18
CA TYR A 435 -3.94 5.68 -20.94
C TYR A 435 -4.51 4.63 -19.99
N GLN A 436 -5.54 3.92 -20.45
CA GLN A 436 -6.13 2.83 -19.68
C GLN A 436 -6.60 1.71 -20.58
N LYS A 437 -6.34 0.47 -20.17
CA LYS A 437 -6.80 -0.73 -20.88
C LYS A 437 -7.78 -1.52 -20.02
N THR A 438 -9.05 -1.52 -20.46
CA THR A 438 -10.07 -2.42 -19.90
C THR A 438 -9.82 -3.86 -20.36
N ILE A 439 -10.37 -4.84 -19.64
CA ILE A 439 -10.24 -6.25 -20.00
C ILE A 439 -10.79 -6.51 -21.41
N HIS A 440 -11.99 -5.97 -21.72
CA HIS A 440 -12.58 -6.09 -23.06
C HIS A 440 -11.69 -5.51 -24.15
N LYS A 441 -11.16 -4.29 -23.95
CA LYS A 441 -10.25 -3.65 -24.92
C LYS A 441 -8.99 -4.47 -25.15
N ALA A 442 -8.40 -5.01 -24.10
CA ALA A 442 -7.20 -5.84 -24.19
C ALA A 442 -7.49 -7.15 -24.96
N PHE A 443 -8.62 -7.81 -24.75
CA PHE A 443 -9.02 -8.97 -25.55
C PHE A 443 -9.16 -8.64 -27.04
N VAL A 444 -9.78 -7.53 -27.38
CA VAL A 444 -9.93 -7.09 -28.78
C VAL A 444 -8.56 -6.83 -29.40
N GLU A 445 -7.69 -6.10 -28.71
CA GLU A 445 -6.33 -5.80 -29.20
C GLU A 445 -5.49 -7.07 -29.37
N TYR A 446 -5.54 -8.00 -28.40
CA TYR A 446 -4.80 -9.27 -28.45
C TYR A 446 -5.21 -10.12 -29.66
N ILE A 447 -6.51 -10.32 -29.88
CA ILE A 447 -7.01 -11.12 -31.02
C ILE A 447 -6.69 -10.45 -32.35
N TRP A 448 -6.79 -9.10 -32.46
CA TRP A 448 -6.41 -8.38 -33.66
C TRP A 448 -4.92 -8.52 -33.96
N HIS A 449 -4.06 -8.45 -32.96
CA HIS A 449 -2.63 -8.60 -33.11
C HIS A 449 -2.28 -10.00 -33.64
N ASP A 450 -2.83 -11.06 -33.07
CA ASP A 450 -2.64 -12.45 -33.52
C ASP A 450 -3.15 -12.68 -34.94
N MET A 451 -4.28 -12.12 -35.31
CA MET A 451 -4.78 -12.20 -36.70
C MET A 451 -3.79 -11.63 -37.73
N PHE A 452 -3.09 -10.54 -37.42
CA PHE A 452 -2.14 -9.91 -38.34
C PHE A 452 -0.81 -10.66 -38.44
N TYR A 453 -0.30 -11.22 -37.34
CA TYR A 453 1.01 -11.88 -37.30
C TYR A 453 0.92 -13.40 -37.61
N SER A 454 -0.20 -14.04 -37.34
CA SER A 454 -0.43 -15.47 -37.57
C SER A 454 -0.83 -15.81 -39.00
N SER A 455 -1.01 -14.83 -39.89
CA SER A 455 -1.40 -15.06 -41.30
C SER A 455 -0.40 -15.96 -42.08
N THR A 456 0.77 -16.21 -41.52
CA THR A 456 1.80 -17.09 -42.11
C THR A 456 1.58 -18.57 -41.78
N TYR A 457 0.74 -18.92 -40.78
CA TYR A 457 0.56 -20.30 -40.28
C TYR A 457 -0.90 -20.80 -40.22
N GLY A 458 -1.83 -20.10 -40.88
CA GLY A 458 -3.25 -20.44 -40.87
C GLY A 458 -4.03 -19.56 -39.85
N ALA A 459 -4.73 -18.55 -40.38
CA ALA A 459 -5.44 -17.58 -39.58
C ALA A 459 -6.50 -18.23 -38.68
N ILE A 460 -6.36 -18.02 -37.36
CA ILE A 460 -7.39 -18.32 -36.40
C ILE A 460 -8.32 -17.13 -36.34
N TYR A 461 -9.57 -17.31 -36.77
CA TYR A 461 -10.61 -16.27 -36.71
C TYR A 461 -11.32 -16.35 -35.36
N ALA A 462 -10.67 -15.97 -34.26
CA ALA A 462 -11.37 -15.78 -33.01
C ALA A 462 -12.19 -14.49 -33.02
N SER A 463 -13.36 -14.50 -32.46
CA SER A 463 -14.23 -13.34 -32.30
C SER A 463 -14.56 -13.09 -30.84
N VAL A 464 -14.62 -11.80 -30.44
CA VAL A 464 -15.01 -11.39 -29.10
C VAL A 464 -16.45 -10.91 -29.12
N TYR A 465 -17.32 -11.54 -28.32
CA TYR A 465 -18.62 -10.99 -27.99
C TYR A 465 -18.55 -10.26 -26.66
N PHE A 466 -19.05 -9.03 -26.60
CA PHE A 466 -19.09 -8.22 -25.39
C PHE A 466 -20.52 -7.87 -25.00
N ASP A 467 -20.80 -7.93 -23.69
CA ASP A 467 -22.03 -7.44 -23.06
C ASP A 467 -21.77 -7.16 -21.57
N THR A 468 -22.36 -6.10 -21.02
CA THR A 468 -22.31 -5.83 -19.57
C THR A 468 -23.04 -6.90 -18.77
N ALA A 469 -24.03 -7.55 -19.35
CA ALA A 469 -24.73 -8.75 -18.88
C ALA A 469 -25.51 -8.60 -17.56
N CYS A 470 -25.03 -7.84 -16.59
CA CYS A 470 -25.71 -7.49 -15.34
C CYS A 470 -25.12 -6.20 -14.74
N HIS A 471 -25.79 -5.64 -13.74
CA HIS A 471 -25.21 -4.58 -12.91
C HIS A 471 -24.33 -5.17 -11.79
N LEU A 472 -23.52 -4.31 -11.16
CA LEU A 472 -22.64 -4.73 -10.08
C LEU A 472 -23.40 -5.32 -8.88
N ALA A 473 -24.39 -4.61 -8.35
CA ALA A 473 -25.06 -5.00 -7.10
C ALA A 473 -26.61 -4.86 -7.13
N ASP A 474 -27.19 -4.22 -8.16
CA ASP A 474 -28.63 -4.07 -8.28
C ASP A 474 -29.24 -4.96 -9.40
N ASN A 475 -30.52 -5.24 -9.32
CA ASN A 475 -31.26 -6.12 -10.26
C ASN A 475 -31.84 -5.37 -11.47
N GLY A 476 -31.34 -4.19 -11.82
CA GLY A 476 -31.90 -3.32 -12.88
C GLY A 476 -31.75 -3.84 -14.30
N TYR A 477 -30.84 -4.79 -14.56
CA TYR A 477 -30.60 -5.33 -15.90
C TYR A 477 -30.87 -6.85 -15.99
N LYS A 478 -31.53 -7.26 -17.09
CA LYS A 478 -31.73 -8.69 -17.43
C LYS A 478 -31.32 -8.96 -18.87
N PRO A 479 -30.46 -9.95 -19.15
CA PRO A 479 -30.03 -10.26 -20.49
C PRO A 479 -31.18 -10.70 -21.41
N GLY A 480 -31.23 -10.11 -22.62
CA GLY A 480 -32.25 -10.39 -23.62
C GLY A 480 -31.94 -11.59 -24.50
N ARG A 481 -32.84 -11.92 -25.47
CA ARG A 481 -32.69 -13.05 -26.39
C ARG A 481 -31.38 -13.03 -27.19
N LYS A 482 -30.92 -11.86 -27.61
CA LYS A 482 -29.66 -11.70 -28.37
C LYS A 482 -28.46 -12.16 -27.56
N PHE A 483 -28.40 -11.76 -26.29
CA PHE A 483 -27.35 -12.20 -25.34
C PHE A 483 -27.27 -13.74 -25.30
N TRP A 484 -28.37 -14.43 -24.97
CA TRP A 484 -28.38 -15.87 -24.83
C TRP A 484 -27.93 -16.59 -26.11
N LYS A 485 -28.34 -16.10 -27.28
CA LYS A 485 -27.91 -16.66 -28.58
C LYS A 485 -26.39 -16.52 -28.78
N GLN A 486 -25.78 -15.47 -28.27
CA GLN A 486 -24.31 -15.30 -28.37
C GLN A 486 -23.58 -16.19 -27.38
N ILE A 487 -24.05 -16.29 -26.13
CA ILE A 487 -23.47 -17.20 -25.14
C ILE A 487 -23.51 -18.67 -25.61
N GLU A 488 -24.64 -19.11 -26.21
CA GLU A 488 -24.77 -20.47 -26.78
C GLU A 488 -23.74 -20.75 -27.89
N LYS A 489 -23.35 -19.72 -28.66
CA LYS A 489 -22.35 -19.84 -29.73
C LYS A 489 -20.90 -19.79 -29.21
N SER A 490 -20.67 -19.15 -28.07
CA SER A 490 -19.31 -18.99 -27.54
C SER A 490 -18.73 -20.31 -27.07
N ASP A 491 -17.43 -20.45 -27.19
CA ASP A 491 -16.70 -21.62 -26.71
C ASP A 491 -16.40 -21.53 -25.24
N VAL A 492 -16.14 -20.32 -24.77
CA VAL A 492 -15.86 -19.97 -23.35
C VAL A 492 -16.49 -18.63 -22.99
N VAL A 493 -16.91 -18.51 -21.75
CA VAL A 493 -17.40 -17.26 -21.16
C VAL A 493 -16.36 -16.76 -20.18
N VAL A 494 -15.77 -15.61 -20.45
CA VAL A 494 -14.94 -14.85 -19.51
C VAL A 494 -15.85 -13.85 -18.79
N PHE A 495 -16.25 -14.17 -17.58
CA PHE A 495 -17.11 -13.34 -16.74
C PHE A 495 -16.27 -12.41 -15.89
N CYS A 496 -16.23 -11.13 -16.22
CA CYS A 496 -15.52 -10.09 -15.49
C CYS A 496 -16.47 -9.45 -14.46
N GLY A 497 -16.35 -9.87 -13.23
CA GLY A 497 -17.21 -9.42 -12.14
C GLY A 497 -16.44 -9.12 -10.86
N GLY A 498 -17.17 -8.90 -9.79
CA GLY A 498 -16.61 -8.56 -8.49
C GLY A 498 -17.22 -7.26 -7.93
N LEU A 499 -16.37 -6.35 -7.53
CA LEU A 499 -16.71 -5.10 -6.85
C LEU A 499 -16.25 -3.87 -7.65
N SER A 500 -16.40 -2.68 -7.04
CA SER A 500 -15.90 -1.41 -7.58
C SER A 500 -15.54 -0.46 -6.44
N PRO A 501 -14.50 0.38 -6.59
CA PRO A 501 -14.18 1.44 -5.64
C PRO A 501 -15.31 2.48 -5.47
N ALA A 502 -16.31 2.47 -6.36
CA ALA A 502 -17.52 3.29 -6.20
C ALA A 502 -18.48 2.74 -5.14
N LEU A 503 -18.32 1.49 -4.72
CA LEU A 503 -19.17 0.82 -3.73
C LEU A 503 -18.48 0.62 -2.39
N GLU A 504 -17.15 0.41 -2.38
CA GLU A 504 -16.33 0.25 -1.18
C GLU A 504 -15.19 1.28 -1.17
N GLY A 505 -14.91 1.87 -0.01
CA GLY A 505 -13.87 2.90 0.14
C GLY A 505 -14.17 3.91 1.25
N GLU A 506 -13.32 4.90 1.35
CA GLU A 506 -13.34 5.92 2.39
C GLU A 506 -14.55 6.84 2.29
N GLU A 507 -15.31 6.97 3.37
CA GLU A 507 -16.44 7.90 3.57
C GLU A 507 -17.50 7.94 2.45
N LEU A 508 -17.66 6.85 1.72
CA LEU A 508 -18.65 6.79 0.64
C LEU A 508 -20.09 6.86 1.18
N GLN A 509 -20.94 7.61 0.50
CA GLN A 509 -22.36 7.71 0.84
C GLN A 509 -23.19 6.64 0.07
N VAL A 510 -22.76 5.38 0.18
CA VAL A 510 -23.38 4.23 -0.48
C VAL A 510 -24.38 3.56 0.47
N ASN A 511 -25.56 3.23 -0.07
CA ASN A 511 -26.57 2.40 0.59
C ASN A 511 -27.24 1.52 -0.47
N MET A 512 -26.66 0.34 -0.70
CA MET A 512 -27.11 -0.62 -1.71
C MET A 512 -27.07 -2.05 -1.10
N PRO A 513 -27.78 -3.02 -1.70
CA PRO A 513 -27.69 -4.42 -1.22
C PRO A 513 -26.23 -4.89 -1.15
N GLY A 514 -25.80 -5.27 0.06
CA GLY A 514 -24.44 -5.72 0.34
C GLY A 514 -23.43 -4.60 0.69
N PHE A 515 -23.84 -3.30 0.66
CA PHE A 515 -22.95 -2.15 0.89
C PHE A 515 -23.61 -1.06 1.73
N TYR A 516 -22.86 -0.47 2.67
CA TYR A 516 -23.32 0.63 3.49
C TYR A 516 -22.16 1.54 3.91
N LYS A 517 -22.24 2.84 3.59
CA LYS A 517 -21.27 3.87 3.97
C LYS A 517 -19.81 3.52 3.66
N GLY A 518 -19.56 2.95 2.50
CA GLY A 518 -18.21 2.58 2.07
C GLY A 518 -17.75 1.19 2.49
N ASP A 519 -18.45 0.53 3.43
CA ASP A 519 -18.17 -0.85 3.84
C ASP A 519 -19.11 -1.85 3.16
N ARG A 520 -18.70 -3.10 3.15
CA ARG A 520 -19.56 -4.23 2.79
C ARG A 520 -20.37 -4.68 3.99
N THR A 521 -21.64 -5.05 3.77
CA THR A 521 -22.49 -5.70 4.79
C THR A 521 -22.55 -7.21 4.59
N ALA A 522 -22.16 -7.69 3.39
CA ALA A 522 -22.07 -9.10 3.03
C ALA A 522 -20.86 -9.31 2.10
N ILE A 523 -20.11 -10.41 2.28
CA ILE A 523 -18.89 -10.66 1.50
C ILE A 523 -19.13 -11.52 0.26
N GLU A 524 -20.29 -12.07 0.08
CA GLU A 524 -20.66 -12.85 -1.10
C GLU A 524 -20.53 -12.02 -2.37
N LEU A 525 -20.21 -12.67 -3.49
CA LEU A 525 -20.31 -12.02 -4.80
C LEU A 525 -21.73 -11.45 -4.97
N PRO A 526 -21.94 -10.20 -5.41
CA PRO A 526 -23.28 -9.61 -5.49
C PRO A 526 -24.28 -10.46 -6.25
N ALA A 527 -25.53 -10.52 -5.75
CA ALA A 527 -26.56 -11.44 -6.23
C ALA A 527 -26.81 -11.41 -7.75
N PRO A 528 -26.87 -10.24 -8.45
CA PRO A 528 -27.06 -10.22 -9.90
C PRO A 528 -26.00 -11.00 -10.67
N GLN A 529 -24.76 -10.97 -10.18
CA GLN A 529 -23.63 -11.67 -10.78
C GLN A 529 -23.69 -13.17 -10.49
N ARG A 530 -23.95 -13.58 -9.25
CA ARG A 530 -24.13 -14.99 -8.87
C ARG A 530 -25.25 -15.66 -9.66
N ASP A 531 -26.40 -15.01 -9.73
CA ASP A 531 -27.58 -15.55 -10.42
C ASP A 531 -27.33 -15.72 -11.91
N LEU A 532 -26.60 -14.78 -12.52
CA LEU A 532 -26.27 -14.86 -13.94
C LEU A 532 -25.26 -15.97 -14.24
N ILE A 533 -24.22 -16.14 -13.42
CA ILE A 533 -23.24 -17.23 -13.54
C ILE A 533 -23.96 -18.59 -13.49
N LYS A 534 -24.78 -18.81 -12.45
CA LYS A 534 -25.58 -20.02 -12.29
C LYS A 534 -26.51 -20.25 -13.49
N GLU A 535 -27.15 -19.18 -13.99
CA GLU A 535 -28.07 -19.29 -15.13
C GLU A 535 -27.34 -19.57 -16.44
N ILE A 536 -26.15 -19.00 -16.69
CA ILE A 536 -25.32 -19.34 -17.85
C ILE A 536 -24.94 -20.82 -17.80
N LYS A 537 -24.41 -21.30 -16.67
CA LYS A 537 -24.01 -22.70 -16.50
C LYS A 537 -25.18 -23.66 -16.71
N ARG A 538 -26.32 -23.37 -16.08
CA ARG A 538 -27.54 -24.18 -16.18
C ARG A 538 -28.11 -24.27 -17.60
N ARG A 539 -28.13 -23.15 -18.34
CA ARG A 539 -28.73 -23.08 -19.70
C ARG A 539 -27.84 -23.63 -20.77
N THR A 540 -26.54 -23.41 -20.69
CA THR A 540 -25.64 -23.61 -21.81
C THR A 540 -24.57 -24.68 -21.57
N GLY A 541 -24.26 -24.98 -20.29
CA GLY A 541 -23.17 -25.86 -19.92
C GLY A 541 -21.78 -25.38 -20.32
N LYS A 542 -21.66 -24.13 -20.84
CA LYS A 542 -20.39 -23.57 -21.31
C LYS A 542 -19.39 -23.42 -20.18
N PRO A 543 -18.09 -23.61 -20.47
CA PRO A 543 -17.06 -23.28 -19.48
C PRO A 543 -17.06 -21.79 -19.17
N ILE A 544 -16.86 -21.46 -17.87
CA ILE A 544 -16.84 -20.10 -17.35
C ILE A 544 -15.52 -19.84 -16.67
N VAL A 545 -14.80 -18.83 -17.11
CA VAL A 545 -13.63 -18.25 -16.44
C VAL A 545 -14.11 -16.99 -15.69
N LEU A 546 -14.06 -17.02 -14.36
CA LEU A 546 -14.43 -15.89 -13.52
C LEU A 546 -13.20 -15.03 -13.26
N VAL A 547 -13.20 -13.80 -13.76
CA VAL A 547 -12.19 -12.77 -13.45
C VAL A 547 -12.77 -11.84 -12.39
N LEU A 548 -12.18 -11.88 -11.18
CA LEU A 548 -12.63 -11.12 -10.02
C LEU A 548 -11.87 -9.81 -9.90
N CYS A 549 -12.55 -8.69 -10.11
CA CYS A 549 -12.06 -7.35 -9.85
C CYS A 549 -12.55 -6.92 -8.46
N THR A 550 -11.64 -6.74 -7.50
CA THR A 550 -12.02 -6.54 -6.10
C THR A 550 -10.91 -5.86 -5.29
N GLY A 551 -11.29 -5.13 -4.24
CA GLY A 551 -10.37 -4.63 -3.22
C GLY A 551 -10.29 -5.51 -1.97
N SER A 552 -11.10 -6.58 -1.90
CA SER A 552 -11.26 -7.41 -0.70
C SER A 552 -11.56 -8.86 -1.05
N ALA A 553 -11.51 -9.76 -0.05
CA ALA A 553 -11.92 -11.15 -0.23
C ALA A 553 -13.42 -11.26 -0.55
N ILE A 554 -13.78 -12.15 -1.47
CA ILE A 554 -15.16 -12.42 -1.88
C ILE A 554 -15.56 -13.85 -1.48
N GLY A 555 -16.74 -14.01 -0.87
CA GLY A 555 -17.37 -15.30 -0.60
C GLY A 555 -17.92 -15.91 -1.90
N LEU A 556 -17.37 -17.05 -2.31
CA LEU A 556 -17.70 -17.68 -3.58
C LEU A 556 -18.32 -19.07 -3.42
N GLU A 557 -18.64 -19.51 -2.20
CA GLU A 557 -19.18 -20.86 -1.92
C GLU A 557 -20.37 -21.21 -2.83
N GLU A 558 -21.21 -20.21 -3.13
CA GLU A 558 -22.42 -20.42 -3.95
C GLU A 558 -22.16 -20.61 -5.46
N VAL A 559 -20.98 -20.23 -5.97
CA VAL A 559 -20.68 -20.22 -7.42
C VAL A 559 -19.39 -20.94 -7.79
N VAL A 560 -18.58 -21.35 -6.81
CA VAL A 560 -17.27 -21.95 -7.06
C VAL A 560 -17.36 -23.22 -7.91
N ASP A 561 -18.45 -23.99 -7.82
CA ASP A 561 -18.66 -25.21 -8.60
C ASP A 561 -19.24 -24.94 -9.99
N ASP A 562 -19.81 -23.76 -10.22
CA ASP A 562 -20.39 -23.38 -11.52
C ASP A 562 -19.34 -22.79 -12.48
N VAL A 563 -18.13 -22.46 -12.01
CA VAL A 563 -17.06 -21.87 -12.81
C VAL A 563 -15.89 -22.85 -12.97
N ASP A 564 -15.23 -22.80 -14.11
CA ASP A 564 -14.14 -23.73 -14.47
C ASP A 564 -12.76 -23.17 -14.11
N ALA A 565 -12.61 -21.84 -14.06
CA ALA A 565 -11.41 -21.16 -13.54
C ALA A 565 -11.79 -19.87 -12.80
N ILE A 566 -10.95 -19.46 -11.85
CA ILE A 566 -11.10 -18.22 -11.07
C ILE A 566 -9.76 -17.50 -11.03
N LEU A 567 -9.73 -16.27 -11.55
CA LEU A 567 -8.57 -15.37 -11.54
C LEU A 567 -8.93 -14.10 -10.77
N VAL A 568 -8.22 -13.80 -9.69
CA VAL A 568 -8.35 -12.53 -8.98
C VAL A 568 -7.46 -11.49 -9.66
N ALA A 569 -8.07 -10.42 -10.14
CA ALA A 569 -7.38 -9.32 -10.83
C ALA A 569 -7.23 -8.06 -9.97
N TRP A 570 -7.85 -8.05 -8.78
CA TRP A 570 -7.85 -6.92 -7.86
C TRP A 570 -8.38 -5.63 -8.51
N TYR A 571 -7.91 -4.46 -8.06
CA TYR A 571 -7.93 -3.19 -8.78
C TYR A 571 -6.50 -2.97 -9.31
N GLY A 572 -6.26 -3.48 -10.51
CA GLY A 572 -4.92 -3.75 -11.06
C GLY A 572 -4.26 -2.56 -11.78
N GLY A 573 -4.77 -1.33 -11.62
CA GLY A 573 -4.20 -0.13 -12.23
C GLY A 573 -4.48 0.01 -13.72
N GLN A 574 -3.72 0.91 -14.37
CA GLN A 574 -3.98 1.32 -15.76
C GLN A 574 -3.84 0.20 -16.81
N ASP A 575 -3.03 -0.83 -16.53
CA ASP A 575 -2.74 -1.94 -17.46
C ASP A 575 -3.37 -3.28 -17.04
N MET A 576 -4.31 -3.27 -16.11
CA MET A 576 -4.98 -4.48 -15.62
C MET A 576 -5.53 -5.35 -16.75
N GLY A 577 -6.12 -4.74 -17.79
CA GLY A 577 -6.69 -5.49 -18.91
C GLY A 577 -5.65 -6.29 -19.68
N THR A 578 -4.48 -5.71 -19.96
CA THR A 578 -3.35 -6.40 -20.61
C THR A 578 -2.89 -7.56 -19.74
N ALA A 579 -2.66 -7.32 -18.46
CA ALA A 579 -2.21 -8.35 -17.51
C ALA A 579 -3.18 -9.54 -17.44
N VAL A 580 -4.48 -9.29 -17.36
CA VAL A 580 -5.52 -10.34 -17.35
C VAL A 580 -5.49 -11.17 -18.62
N VAL A 581 -5.45 -10.53 -19.80
CA VAL A 581 -5.45 -11.27 -21.07
C VAL A 581 -4.18 -12.09 -21.22
N ASP A 582 -3.02 -11.52 -20.91
CA ASP A 582 -1.73 -12.25 -20.94
C ASP A 582 -1.76 -13.48 -20.02
N ALA A 583 -2.28 -13.33 -18.81
CA ALA A 583 -2.42 -14.45 -17.87
C ALA A 583 -3.37 -15.55 -18.40
N LEU A 584 -4.53 -15.16 -18.97
CA LEU A 584 -5.49 -16.12 -19.52
C LEU A 584 -4.97 -16.88 -20.73
N TYR A 585 -4.05 -16.29 -21.49
CA TYR A 585 -3.40 -16.93 -22.64
C TYR A 585 -2.05 -17.57 -22.29
N GLY A 586 -1.62 -17.51 -21.04
CA GLY A 586 -0.38 -18.13 -20.59
C GLY A 586 0.87 -17.28 -20.80
N ASN A 587 0.75 -15.99 -21.11
CA ASN A 587 1.87 -15.07 -21.33
C ASN A 587 2.26 -14.33 -20.04
N THR A 588 2.32 -15.04 -18.90
CA THR A 588 2.68 -14.44 -17.60
C THR A 588 3.95 -15.06 -17.03
N ASP A 589 4.74 -14.27 -16.30
CA ASP A 589 5.95 -14.70 -15.61
C ASP A 589 5.65 -15.48 -14.31
N GLY A 590 4.38 -15.53 -13.88
CA GLY A 590 3.91 -16.19 -12.66
C GLY A 590 2.66 -15.54 -12.10
N PHE A 591 2.14 -16.17 -11.06
CA PHE A 591 0.98 -15.69 -10.32
C PHE A 591 1.38 -15.33 -8.89
N GLY A 592 0.69 -14.33 -8.34
CA GLY A 592 0.75 -14.00 -6.93
C GLY A 592 0.07 -15.02 -6.02
N ARG A 593 0.00 -14.69 -4.74
CA ARG A 593 -0.66 -15.46 -3.70
C ARG A 593 -1.63 -14.57 -2.93
N LEU A 594 -2.67 -15.13 -2.33
CA LEU A 594 -3.66 -14.36 -1.58
C LEU A 594 -3.03 -13.67 -0.36
N PRO A 595 -3.07 -12.34 -0.25
CA PRO A 595 -2.62 -11.60 0.94
C PRO A 595 -3.69 -11.51 2.02
N VAL A 596 -4.86 -12.11 1.79
CA VAL A 596 -6.00 -12.20 2.71
C VAL A 596 -6.70 -13.53 2.56
N THR A 597 -7.33 -14.00 3.63
CA THR A 597 -8.17 -15.19 3.66
C THR A 597 -9.46 -14.96 2.89
N PHE A 598 -9.78 -15.82 1.93
CA PHE A 598 -11.09 -15.88 1.26
C PHE A 598 -12.03 -16.81 2.04
N TYR A 599 -12.89 -16.21 2.83
CA TYR A 599 -13.93 -16.93 3.58
C TYR A 599 -14.99 -17.52 2.63
N LYS A 600 -15.70 -18.55 3.06
CA LYS A 600 -16.79 -19.14 2.28
C LYS A 600 -17.94 -18.18 2.08
N SER A 601 -18.36 -17.56 3.19
CA SER A 601 -19.49 -16.65 3.24
C SER A 601 -19.40 -15.72 4.46
N THR A 602 -20.28 -14.72 4.53
CA THR A 602 -20.42 -13.79 5.68
C THR A 602 -20.67 -14.52 7.01
N ALA A 603 -21.27 -15.72 6.97
CA ALA A 603 -21.55 -16.51 8.16
C ALA A 603 -20.30 -17.00 8.92
N GLN A 604 -19.13 -16.98 8.30
CA GLN A 604 -17.86 -17.30 8.96
C GLN A 604 -17.25 -16.11 9.72
N LEU A 605 -17.77 -14.89 9.52
CA LEU A 605 -17.22 -13.68 10.12
C LEU A 605 -17.88 -13.38 11.47
N PRO A 606 -17.10 -12.97 12.48
CA PRO A 606 -17.65 -12.34 13.69
C PRO A 606 -18.34 -11.01 13.39
N GLU A 607 -18.99 -10.43 14.38
CA GLU A 607 -19.55 -9.07 14.27
C GLU A 607 -18.44 -8.08 13.84
N PHE A 608 -18.77 -7.13 12.96
CA PHE A 608 -17.77 -6.26 12.37
C PHE A 608 -17.07 -5.36 13.40
N GLU A 609 -17.78 -4.91 14.43
CA GLU A 609 -17.27 -4.08 15.51
C GLU A 609 -16.49 -4.88 16.57
N ASP A 610 -16.53 -6.22 16.53
CA ASP A 610 -15.73 -7.08 17.38
C ASP A 610 -14.29 -7.15 16.88
N TYR A 611 -13.36 -6.58 17.61
CA TYR A 611 -11.94 -6.51 17.28
C TYR A 611 -11.10 -7.64 17.86
N ASP A 612 -11.71 -8.60 18.56
CA ASP A 612 -11.02 -9.82 19.01
C ASP A 612 -10.55 -10.65 17.79
N MET A 613 -9.28 -11.00 17.80
CA MET A 613 -8.65 -11.71 16.67
C MET A 613 -8.84 -13.23 16.72
N SER A 614 -9.36 -13.80 17.80
CA SER A 614 -9.40 -15.26 18.04
C SER A 614 -10.14 -16.08 16.99
N ARG A 615 -11.00 -15.47 16.18
CA ARG A 615 -11.79 -16.10 15.11
C ARG A 615 -11.56 -15.48 13.74
N ARG A 616 -10.51 -14.66 13.57
CA ARG A 616 -10.25 -13.90 12.35
C ARG A 616 -8.96 -14.30 11.71
N THR A 617 -8.89 -14.14 10.40
CA THR A 617 -7.72 -14.37 9.56
C THR A 617 -7.17 -15.80 9.64
N TYR A 618 -6.29 -16.16 8.74
CA TYR A 618 -5.62 -17.47 8.76
C TYR A 618 -4.82 -17.72 10.05
N ARG A 619 -4.52 -16.63 10.80
CA ARG A 619 -3.67 -16.70 12.00
C ARG A 619 -4.38 -17.35 13.18
N TYR A 620 -5.69 -17.19 13.29
CA TYR A 620 -6.44 -17.63 14.47
C TYR A 620 -7.70 -18.45 14.16
N MET A 621 -8.30 -18.34 12.96
CA MET A 621 -9.54 -19.06 12.64
C MET A 621 -9.33 -20.59 12.67
N GLU A 622 -10.35 -21.29 13.17
CA GLU A 622 -10.38 -22.77 13.17
C GLU A 622 -11.14 -23.33 11.96
N ALA A 623 -12.13 -22.58 11.50
CA ALA A 623 -12.95 -23.00 10.37
C ALA A 623 -12.16 -22.98 9.06
N GLU A 624 -12.33 -23.97 8.23
CA GLU A 624 -11.72 -24.03 6.89
C GLU A 624 -12.29 -22.90 6.01
N PRO A 625 -11.44 -21.98 5.49
CA PRO A 625 -11.86 -20.98 4.52
C PRO A 625 -12.13 -21.63 3.15
N LEU A 626 -12.63 -20.85 2.19
CA LEU A 626 -12.72 -21.31 0.81
C LEU A 626 -11.32 -21.38 0.16
N PHE A 627 -10.54 -20.31 0.33
CA PHE A 627 -9.12 -20.28 -0.03
C PHE A 627 -8.33 -19.61 1.09
N PRO A 628 -7.28 -20.25 1.63
CA PRO A 628 -6.51 -19.68 2.73
C PRO A 628 -5.58 -18.57 2.27
N PHE A 629 -5.13 -17.73 3.21
CA PHE A 629 -3.99 -16.81 3.02
C PHE A 629 -2.78 -17.56 2.44
N GLY A 630 -2.05 -16.92 1.54
CA GLY A 630 -0.89 -17.48 0.86
C GLY A 630 -1.22 -18.47 -0.28
N TYR A 631 -2.50 -18.78 -0.48
CA TYR A 631 -2.93 -19.69 -1.55
C TYR A 631 -2.89 -19.02 -2.93
N GLY A 632 -2.57 -19.81 -3.94
CA GLY A 632 -2.62 -19.48 -5.35
C GLY A 632 -2.00 -20.61 -6.17
N LEU A 633 -2.55 -20.84 -7.34
CA LEU A 633 -2.04 -21.80 -8.32
C LEU A 633 -1.03 -21.14 -9.24
N SER A 634 -0.23 -21.96 -9.93
CA SER A 634 0.59 -21.55 -11.06
C SER A 634 0.43 -22.56 -12.20
N TYR A 635 0.89 -22.23 -13.41
CA TYR A 635 0.95 -23.17 -14.51
C TYR A 635 2.11 -24.17 -14.37
N GLY A 636 3.08 -23.90 -13.49
CA GLY A 636 4.12 -24.85 -13.10
C GLY A 636 3.71 -25.65 -11.87
N HIS A 637 4.02 -26.95 -11.85
CA HIS A 637 3.79 -27.85 -10.71
C HIS A 637 5.12 -28.15 -10.05
N PHE A 638 5.22 -27.97 -8.73
CA PHE A 638 6.46 -28.04 -7.99
C PHE A 638 6.34 -28.92 -6.76
N HIS A 639 7.47 -29.49 -6.34
CA HIS A 639 7.60 -30.07 -5.01
C HIS A 639 8.93 -29.68 -4.36
N TYR A 640 9.00 -29.84 -3.05
CA TYR A 640 10.21 -29.57 -2.27
C TYR A 640 11.00 -30.86 -2.04
N ASP A 641 12.33 -30.79 -2.21
CA ASP A 641 13.27 -31.86 -1.96
C ASP A 641 14.43 -31.38 -1.07
N SER A 642 15.00 -32.28 -0.29
CA SER A 642 16.23 -32.05 0.49
C SER A 642 16.15 -30.84 1.44
N ILE A 643 15.05 -30.71 2.17
CA ILE A 643 14.86 -29.60 3.12
C ILE A 643 15.69 -29.82 4.39
N SER A 644 16.40 -28.78 4.82
CA SER A 644 17.14 -28.72 6.07
C SER A 644 17.01 -27.36 6.77
N PHE A 645 17.24 -27.33 8.05
CA PHE A 645 17.23 -26.11 8.88
C PHE A 645 18.50 -26.01 9.68
N ASP A 646 19.23 -24.92 9.51
CA ASP A 646 20.37 -24.57 10.35
C ASP A 646 19.87 -23.66 11.50
N ARG A 647 19.97 -24.18 12.71
CA ARG A 647 19.50 -23.51 13.92
C ARG A 647 20.38 -22.31 14.30
N GLU A 648 21.68 -22.37 14.03
CA GLU A 648 22.61 -21.29 14.45
C GLU A 648 22.41 -20.05 13.61
N SER A 649 22.21 -20.23 12.30
CA SER A 649 21.93 -19.12 11.36
C SER A 649 20.45 -18.82 11.19
N LEU A 650 19.53 -19.63 11.74
CA LEU A 650 18.08 -19.59 11.51
C LEU A 650 17.72 -19.67 10.02
N THR A 651 18.45 -20.44 9.23
CA THR A 651 18.29 -20.55 7.78
C THR A 651 17.63 -21.86 7.39
N ILE A 652 16.53 -21.79 6.62
CA ILE A 652 15.93 -22.94 5.93
C ILE A 652 16.55 -23.05 4.54
N GLN A 653 17.05 -24.22 4.20
CA GLN A 653 17.62 -24.50 2.89
C GLN A 653 16.90 -25.69 2.24
N GLY A 654 16.83 -25.69 0.92
CA GLY A 654 16.23 -26.80 0.19
C GLY A 654 16.37 -26.67 -1.30
N VAL A 655 15.67 -27.57 -1.99
CA VAL A 655 15.61 -27.62 -3.42
C VAL A 655 14.15 -27.61 -3.86
N LEU A 656 13.77 -26.66 -4.73
CA LEU A 656 12.51 -26.65 -5.44
C LEU A 656 12.68 -27.39 -6.77
N VAL A 657 11.81 -28.34 -7.05
CA VAL A 657 11.84 -29.18 -8.26
C VAL A 657 10.61 -28.90 -9.09
N LEU A 658 10.79 -28.59 -10.38
CA LEU A 658 9.71 -28.46 -11.35
C LEU A 658 9.32 -29.84 -11.87
N ASP A 659 8.09 -30.31 -11.60
CA ASP A 659 7.57 -31.62 -12.02
C ASP A 659 6.99 -31.60 -13.43
N SER A 660 6.15 -30.60 -13.70
CA SER A 660 5.48 -30.40 -14.99
C SER A 660 5.05 -28.95 -15.18
N VAL A 661 4.69 -28.60 -16.39
CA VAL A 661 4.16 -27.30 -16.79
C VAL A 661 2.90 -27.49 -17.63
N ASP A 662 1.88 -26.70 -17.37
CA ASP A 662 0.64 -26.67 -18.16
C ASP A 662 0.86 -25.83 -19.41
N ASP A 663 1.43 -26.44 -20.47
CA ASP A 663 1.71 -25.82 -21.77
C ASP A 663 2.99 -24.93 -21.87
N PHE A 664 3.28 -24.38 -23.07
CA PHE A 664 4.56 -23.74 -23.44
C PHE A 664 4.78 -22.37 -22.78
N MET A 665 5.29 -22.37 -21.56
CA MET A 665 5.62 -21.16 -20.81
C MET A 665 7.12 -20.88 -20.79
N TYR A 666 7.54 -19.62 -20.71
CA TYR A 666 8.96 -19.25 -20.80
C TYR A 666 9.64 -19.12 -19.44
N GLU A 667 8.96 -18.56 -18.45
CA GLU A 667 9.47 -18.36 -17.09
C GLU A 667 8.33 -18.52 -16.10
N GLN A 668 8.62 -19.07 -14.92
CA GLN A 668 7.66 -19.14 -13.80
C GLN A 668 8.38 -18.79 -12.52
N SER A 669 7.65 -18.20 -11.60
CA SER A 669 8.11 -17.98 -10.23
C SER A 669 7.21 -18.75 -9.26
N GLU A 670 7.83 -19.32 -8.23
CA GLU A 670 7.13 -19.88 -7.07
C GLU A 670 7.45 -19.06 -5.84
N VAL A 671 6.43 -18.84 -4.99
CA VAL A 671 6.56 -18.11 -3.74
C VAL A 671 6.75 -19.10 -2.59
N ILE A 672 7.97 -19.26 -2.13
CA ILE A 672 8.28 -20.11 -0.97
C ILE A 672 7.89 -19.35 0.29
N GLN A 673 6.97 -19.89 1.08
CA GLN A 673 6.41 -19.29 2.28
C GLN A 673 6.71 -20.15 3.49
N ILE A 674 7.29 -19.56 4.54
CA ILE A 674 7.64 -20.24 5.79
C ILE A 674 6.72 -19.71 6.90
N TYR A 675 6.06 -20.62 7.58
CA TYR A 675 5.14 -20.33 8.68
C TYR A 675 5.66 -20.92 9.99
N LEU A 676 5.52 -20.14 11.05
CA LEU A 676 5.65 -20.63 12.43
C LEU A 676 4.27 -21.14 12.90
N GLU A 677 4.24 -22.37 13.44
CA GLU A 677 3.04 -22.91 14.05
C GLU A 677 3.02 -22.60 15.55
N GLY A 678 1.86 -22.20 16.06
CA GLY A 678 1.64 -21.86 17.47
C GLY A 678 0.39 -22.52 18.04
N ASP A 679 0.09 -22.24 19.29
CA ASP A 679 -0.99 -22.84 20.07
C ASP A 679 -2.37 -22.12 19.87
N GLY A 680 -2.38 -20.96 19.23
CA GLY A 680 -3.57 -20.10 19.10
C GLY A 680 -3.96 -19.35 20.39
N ILE A 681 -3.18 -19.49 21.46
CA ILE A 681 -3.43 -18.90 22.78
C ILE A 681 -2.33 -17.87 23.10
N THR A 682 -1.09 -18.32 23.21
CA THR A 682 0.08 -17.45 23.48
C THR A 682 0.74 -16.93 22.20
N ALA A 683 0.51 -17.61 21.09
CA ALA A 683 0.96 -17.24 19.76
C ALA A 683 -0.16 -17.58 18.74
N PRO A 684 -0.19 -16.92 17.57
CA PRO A 684 -1.08 -17.32 16.50
C PRO A 684 -0.94 -18.81 16.16
N ARG A 685 -2.05 -19.48 15.74
CA ARG A 685 -1.99 -20.87 15.25
C ARG A 685 -1.02 -21.04 14.10
N ARG A 686 -0.92 -20.01 13.28
CA ARG A 686 -0.03 -19.96 12.13
C ARG A 686 0.40 -18.49 11.91
N GLN A 687 1.67 -18.27 11.64
CA GLN A 687 2.23 -16.95 11.38
C GLN A 687 3.27 -17.04 10.27
N LEU A 688 3.12 -16.24 9.21
CA LEU A 688 4.17 -16.08 8.20
C LEU A 688 5.42 -15.46 8.85
N VAL A 689 6.59 -16.03 8.59
CA VAL A 689 7.86 -15.56 9.20
C VAL A 689 8.97 -15.34 8.16
N ALA A 690 8.82 -15.90 6.96
CA ALA A 690 9.75 -15.64 5.86
C ALA A 690 9.13 -15.96 4.50
N VAL A 691 9.57 -15.26 3.46
CA VAL A 691 9.20 -15.52 2.05
C VAL A 691 10.42 -15.38 1.15
N GLN A 692 10.44 -16.14 0.06
CA GLN A 692 11.39 -15.98 -1.03
C GLN A 692 10.75 -16.32 -2.36
N HIS A 693 11.04 -15.52 -3.40
CA HIS A 693 10.73 -15.89 -4.78
C HIS A 693 11.80 -16.81 -5.35
N ALA A 694 11.37 -17.93 -5.90
CA ALA A 694 12.20 -18.83 -6.68
C ALA A 694 11.84 -18.66 -8.16
N HIS A 695 12.75 -18.11 -8.96
CA HIS A 695 12.58 -18.01 -10.40
C HIS A 695 13.07 -19.28 -11.09
N LEU A 696 12.27 -19.81 -12.00
CA LEU A 696 12.55 -21.01 -12.75
C LEU A 696 12.48 -20.71 -14.24
N ASP A 697 13.58 -20.97 -14.96
CA ASP A 697 13.59 -20.92 -16.41
C ASP A 697 12.93 -22.17 -16.97
N LEU A 698 11.75 -22.04 -17.56
CA LEU A 698 10.97 -23.16 -18.11
C LEU A 698 11.52 -23.66 -19.43
N ARG A 699 12.47 -22.94 -20.07
CA ARG A 699 13.29 -23.48 -21.16
C ARG A 699 14.25 -24.56 -20.65
N ALA A 700 14.48 -24.63 -19.34
CA ALA A 700 15.16 -25.74 -18.71
C ALA A 700 14.29 -27.00 -18.79
N PRO A 701 14.88 -28.20 -18.92
CA PRO A 701 14.10 -29.44 -18.99
C PRO A 701 13.25 -29.62 -17.74
N VAL A 702 12.06 -30.22 -17.93
CA VAL A 702 11.23 -30.74 -16.82
C VAL A 702 12.13 -31.52 -15.84
N ARG A 703 11.95 -31.30 -14.53
CA ARG A 703 12.81 -31.71 -13.42
C ARG A 703 14.03 -30.78 -13.18
N SER A 704 14.00 -29.53 -13.69
CA SER A 704 14.97 -28.53 -13.25
C SER A 704 14.85 -28.32 -11.73
N ARG A 705 16.02 -28.08 -11.11
CA ARG A 705 16.17 -28.02 -9.64
C ARG A 705 16.76 -26.65 -9.27
N THR A 706 16.03 -25.90 -8.47
CA THR A 706 16.49 -24.59 -7.96
C THR A 706 16.75 -24.70 -6.46
N ARG A 707 17.95 -24.33 -6.03
CA ARG A 707 18.28 -24.26 -4.59
C ARG A 707 17.76 -22.94 -4.02
N PHE A 708 17.29 -22.99 -2.80
CA PHE A 708 16.93 -21.83 -2.01
C PHE A 708 17.55 -21.87 -0.63
N ALA A 709 17.75 -20.67 -0.05
CA ALA A 709 18.15 -20.47 1.35
C ALA A 709 17.41 -19.23 1.85
N ILE A 710 16.66 -19.37 2.95
CA ILE A 710 15.79 -18.34 3.49
C ILE A 710 16.16 -18.14 4.96
N ASP A 711 16.62 -16.95 5.29
CA ASP A 711 16.92 -16.57 6.67
C ASP A 711 15.64 -16.11 7.37
N ILE A 712 15.46 -16.56 8.61
CA ILE A 712 14.33 -16.18 9.45
C ILE A 712 14.79 -15.12 10.44
N ASP A 713 14.20 -13.93 10.37
CA ASP A 713 14.47 -12.87 11.33
C ASP A 713 13.89 -13.24 12.71
N PRO A 714 14.71 -13.27 13.77
CA PRO A 714 14.25 -13.56 15.13
C PRO A 714 13.11 -12.67 15.62
N PHE A 715 12.96 -11.46 15.07
CA PHE A 715 11.84 -10.58 15.38
C PHE A 715 10.49 -11.29 15.24
N TRP A 716 10.32 -12.11 14.21
CA TRP A 716 9.07 -12.81 13.89
C TRP A 716 8.89 -14.13 14.66
N LEU A 717 9.89 -14.54 15.46
CA LEU A 717 9.79 -15.69 16.34
C LEU A 717 9.36 -15.33 17.77
N ARG A 718 9.24 -14.04 18.09
CA ARG A 718 8.81 -13.54 19.40
C ARG A 718 7.39 -13.97 19.73
N ARG A 719 7.10 -14.12 21.01
CA ARG A 719 5.79 -14.43 21.58
C ARG A 719 5.40 -13.35 22.59
N TYR A 720 4.11 -13.11 22.75
CA TYR A 720 3.62 -12.18 23.75
C TYR A 720 3.77 -12.75 25.16
N ASN A 721 4.35 -11.96 26.07
CA ASN A 721 4.51 -12.28 27.49
C ASN A 721 3.59 -11.38 28.31
N GLU A 722 2.54 -11.97 28.92
CA GLU A 722 1.56 -11.24 29.72
C GLU A 722 2.15 -10.57 30.96
N ASN A 723 3.24 -11.11 31.54
CA ASN A 723 3.87 -10.56 32.74
C ASN A 723 4.64 -9.28 32.50
N THR A 724 5.21 -9.13 31.31
CA THR A 724 6.02 -7.96 30.91
C THR A 724 5.29 -7.03 29.96
N ASP A 725 4.12 -7.45 29.47
CA ASP A 725 3.36 -6.77 28.42
C ASP A 725 4.21 -6.45 27.19
N THR A 726 4.97 -7.45 26.71
CA THR A 726 5.93 -7.29 25.61
C THR A 726 6.00 -8.52 24.71
N MET A 727 6.59 -8.32 23.53
CA MET A 727 6.99 -9.41 22.64
C MET A 727 8.42 -9.86 22.99
N GLU A 728 8.61 -11.11 23.33
CA GLU A 728 9.89 -11.68 23.75
C GLU A 728 10.23 -12.95 22.96
N LEU A 729 11.51 -13.23 22.78
CA LEU A 729 11.95 -14.50 22.23
C LEU A 729 11.55 -15.66 23.17
N PRO A 730 11.18 -16.82 22.62
CA PRO A 730 10.80 -17.97 23.45
C PRO A 730 11.91 -18.36 24.43
N PRO A 731 11.59 -18.85 25.63
CA PRO A 731 12.59 -19.41 26.54
C PRO A 731 13.39 -20.56 25.91
N ALA A 732 14.67 -20.69 26.30
CA ALA A 732 15.48 -21.81 25.85
C ALA A 732 14.81 -23.16 26.19
N GLY A 733 14.81 -24.08 25.26
CA GLY A 733 14.13 -25.38 25.40
C GLY A 733 12.67 -25.40 24.88
N THR A 734 12.13 -24.29 24.39
CA THR A 734 10.79 -24.22 23.82
C THR A 734 10.73 -24.98 22.48
N PRO A 735 9.83 -25.96 22.30
CA PRO A 735 9.64 -26.60 21.00
C PRO A 735 8.96 -25.64 20.03
N MET A 736 9.46 -25.58 18.79
CA MET A 736 8.94 -24.74 17.71
C MET A 736 8.82 -25.56 16.43
N THR A 737 7.83 -25.26 15.63
CA THR A 737 7.60 -25.94 14.33
C THR A 737 7.51 -24.88 13.23
N LEU A 738 8.40 -24.98 12.26
CA LEU A 738 8.33 -24.24 11.01
C LEU A 738 7.68 -25.11 9.94
N LYS A 739 6.80 -24.53 9.14
CA LYS A 739 6.07 -25.20 8.05
C LYS A 739 6.28 -24.48 6.74
N ILE A 740 6.73 -25.19 5.71
CA ILE A 740 6.74 -24.65 4.34
C ILE A 740 5.34 -24.83 3.75
N MET A 741 4.82 -23.80 3.10
CA MET A 741 3.53 -23.90 2.40
C MET A 741 3.59 -25.01 1.35
N ASN A 742 2.65 -25.94 1.37
CA ASN A 742 2.63 -27.14 0.51
C ASN A 742 3.88 -28.04 0.63
N GLY A 743 4.64 -27.90 1.71
CA GLY A 743 5.89 -28.61 1.97
C GLY A 743 5.93 -29.28 3.34
N PRO A 744 7.10 -29.81 3.73
CA PRO A 744 7.28 -30.44 5.02
C PRO A 744 7.30 -29.44 6.19
N GLY A 745 7.06 -29.95 7.40
CA GLY A 745 7.29 -29.26 8.65
C GLY A 745 8.66 -29.63 9.24
N ILE A 746 9.28 -28.67 9.96
CA ILE A 746 10.55 -28.83 10.66
C ILE A 746 10.34 -28.48 12.12
N THR A 747 10.53 -29.44 13.03
CA THR A 747 10.46 -29.18 14.48
C THR A 747 11.86 -29.07 15.06
N PHE A 748 12.08 -28.05 15.88
CA PHE A 748 13.35 -27.81 16.57
C PHE A 748 13.09 -27.26 17.98
N THR A 749 14.11 -27.21 18.79
CA THR A 749 14.05 -26.64 20.15
C THR A 749 14.77 -25.30 20.13
N TRP A 750 14.11 -24.23 20.58
CA TRP A 750 14.69 -22.88 20.68
C TRP A 750 15.86 -22.80 21.65
#